data_b596485a09ba15ae20f96123f8094c5c
#
_entry.id   b596485a09ba15ae20f96123f8094c5c
#
_cell.length_a   1.000
_cell.length_b   1.000
_cell.length_c   1.000
_cell.angle_alpha   90.00
_cell.angle_beta   90.00
_cell.angle_gamma   90.00
#
_symmetry.space_group_name_H-M   'P 1'
#
loop_
_entity.id
_entity.type
_entity.pdbx_description
1 polymer ?
#
loop_
_entity_poly.entity_id
_entity_poly.type
_entity_poly.pdbx_seq_one_letter_code
_entity_poly.pdbx_strand_id
1 'polypeptide(L)'
;MTELTDTTGACGEPVAVVGMACRFPGADDLQGFWRLLRRGGDAIGPGAGLREGRRPGGYLRDVELFDAELFGISPHEAALMDPQQRLLLELCWHALEDARIAPTAGGATGVFVGSCSDDYALMSRMSAVVDPYSMTGTARTFLANRLSYFFGFTGPSAVVDTGQSSSLAALDQALGSLRRGECSTAVVAGVQLNLTETGDRLIEELGAMSPTGRCHTFDRSADGIVRGEGAGVLVLKPLDAALAAGDRVYCTVLAAAVNNDGGGASLTTPTQTAQQSVLTEAYRRAGVDPAEVAYVELHGTGTKAGDPVEARALGGVLGRGRPADRPLLVGSVKTNIGHLEGAAGIAGLIKTAASLFHRELPPTLNHRRPNPDIDLDGLRLRVSTRRRAWQPDEGPLVCGVSSFGLGGTNAHVVLGEAPRREDAAAGPGEPAAAAGEPVPVLLSGHTDAALRAQAALLADRLDGRDDLDLRDVGLASATTRAALPVRAAVVAVARPALVARLRELAEGTHGDGTHADGTREDGTREDGTTVLTGRPGAQPQDRPETQPQDRPARGDGPGTAATAAAAAFVLGKPVDWLAVYGPRARPADLPLYAFQRRPYWLDTTTSAGGPAAEDAAPQWSGDPLDLVLDLTVQILGRAPGADLDLDATFTDLGLDSRMAVALRTSVARATGRVLPTTLLFDHPTPAALIEALRSDDTKGHEFR
;
A
#
# COMPACT_ATOMS: atom_id res chain seq x y z
N MET A 1 -43.51 2.38 -26.70
CA MET A 1 -43.29 3.35 -25.64
C MET A 1 -43.49 2.60 -24.33
N THR A 2 -42.41 2.04 -23.80
CA THR A 2 -42.44 1.35 -22.51
C THR A 2 -41.92 2.38 -21.50
N GLU A 3 -42.79 2.77 -20.58
CA GLU A 3 -42.43 3.67 -19.47
C GLU A 3 -41.28 3.06 -18.68
N LEU A 4 -40.15 3.70 -18.74
CA LEU A 4 -39.05 3.52 -17.75
C LEU A 4 -39.62 4.06 -16.44
N THR A 5 -39.98 3.17 -15.56
CA THR A 5 -40.31 3.50 -14.17
C THR A 5 -39.13 4.23 -13.56
N ASP A 6 -39.37 5.47 -13.20
CA ASP A 6 -38.52 6.36 -12.43
C ASP A 6 -38.20 5.67 -11.07
N THR A 7 -37.10 4.95 -11.02
CA THR A 7 -36.54 4.52 -9.74
C THR A 7 -35.96 5.78 -9.11
N THR A 8 -36.75 6.42 -8.24
CA THR A 8 -36.27 7.43 -7.28
C THR A 8 -34.90 7.02 -6.77
N GLY A 9 -33.89 7.79 -7.15
CA GLY A 9 -32.50 7.47 -6.91
C GLY A 9 -32.21 7.31 -5.41
N ALA A 10 -32.20 6.08 -4.96
CA ALA A 10 -31.76 5.75 -3.63
C ALA A 10 -30.29 6.19 -3.51
N CYS A 11 -30.00 7.08 -2.56
CA CYS A 11 -28.66 7.40 -2.12
C CYS A 11 -27.97 6.06 -1.81
N GLY A 12 -26.90 5.71 -2.55
CA GLY A 12 -26.20 4.45 -2.30
C GLY A 12 -25.62 4.47 -0.89
N GLU A 13 -25.54 3.30 -0.23
CA GLU A 13 -24.93 3.20 1.10
C GLU A 13 -23.55 3.87 1.14
N PRO A 14 -23.28 4.72 2.16
CA PRO A 14 -21.97 5.32 2.35
C PRO A 14 -20.90 4.26 2.56
N VAL A 15 -19.69 4.54 2.07
CA VAL A 15 -18.53 3.65 2.20
C VAL A 15 -17.51 4.33 3.11
N ALA A 16 -17.02 3.60 4.11
CA ALA A 16 -16.02 4.09 5.06
C ALA A 16 -14.61 3.95 4.48
N VAL A 17 -13.77 4.97 4.64
CA VAL A 17 -12.33 4.88 4.50
C VAL A 17 -11.77 4.47 5.86
N VAL A 18 -11.34 3.21 5.98
CA VAL A 18 -10.88 2.62 7.26
C VAL A 18 -9.37 2.57 7.38
N GLY A 19 -8.64 2.62 6.27
CA GLY A 19 -7.17 2.66 6.25
C GLY A 19 -6.64 3.46 5.08
N MET A 20 -5.47 4.08 5.28
CA MET A 20 -4.78 4.88 4.27
C MET A 20 -3.27 4.71 4.40
N ALA A 21 -2.59 4.61 3.26
CA ALA A 21 -1.14 4.74 3.19
C ALA A 21 -0.74 5.55 1.97
N CYS A 22 0.37 6.27 2.04
CA CYS A 22 0.87 7.02 0.91
C CYS A 22 2.39 7.21 0.97
N ARG A 23 2.97 7.41 -0.21
CA ARG A 23 4.34 7.90 -0.39
C ARG A 23 4.30 8.99 -1.45
N PHE A 24 4.51 10.23 -1.00
CA PHE A 24 4.43 11.41 -1.84
C PHE A 24 5.72 12.23 -1.73
N PRO A 25 5.99 13.17 -2.63
CA PRO A 25 7.18 14.02 -2.56
C PRO A 25 7.32 14.68 -1.19
N GLY A 26 8.48 14.48 -0.56
CA GLY A 26 8.78 15.02 0.78
C GLY A 26 8.03 14.35 1.94
N ALA A 27 7.37 13.20 1.68
CA ALA A 27 6.62 12.45 2.69
C ALA A 27 6.61 10.95 2.38
N ASP A 28 7.20 10.15 3.27
CA ASP A 28 7.32 8.70 3.11
C ASP A 28 6.13 7.92 3.71
N ASP A 29 5.27 8.60 4.48
CA ASP A 29 4.08 8.05 5.11
C ASP A 29 2.96 9.09 5.27
N LEU A 30 1.80 8.65 5.72
CA LEU A 30 0.62 9.48 5.93
C LEU A 30 0.87 10.61 6.95
N GLN A 31 1.60 10.34 8.02
CA GLN A 31 1.91 11.34 9.04
C GLN A 31 2.89 12.40 8.52
N GLY A 32 3.90 11.97 7.75
CA GLY A 32 4.84 12.85 7.04
C GLY A 32 4.11 13.77 6.07
N PHE A 33 3.17 13.19 5.30
CA PHE A 33 2.34 13.96 4.38
C PHE A 33 1.46 14.98 5.10
N TRP A 34 0.81 14.58 6.18
CA TRP A 34 0.02 15.51 6.98
C TRP A 34 0.88 16.65 7.57
N ARG A 35 2.07 16.33 8.10
CA ARG A 35 3.02 17.36 8.59
C ARG A 35 3.47 18.31 7.47
N LEU A 36 3.74 17.79 6.25
CA LEU A 36 4.08 18.58 5.08
C LEU A 36 2.98 19.59 4.75
N LEU A 37 1.74 19.10 4.65
CA LEU A 37 0.58 19.95 4.34
C LEU A 37 0.34 21.02 5.39
N ARG A 38 0.33 20.66 6.69
CA ARG A 38 0.07 21.58 7.79
C ARG A 38 1.04 22.76 7.85
N ARG A 39 2.32 22.50 7.57
CA ARG A 39 3.35 23.55 7.56
C ARG A 39 3.37 24.36 6.26
N GLY A 40 2.55 24.02 5.26
CA GLY A 40 2.61 24.63 3.95
C GLY A 40 3.93 24.31 3.23
N GLY A 41 4.41 23.07 3.35
CA GLY A 41 5.66 22.63 2.74
C GLY A 41 5.52 22.51 1.21
N ASP A 42 6.56 22.96 0.49
CA ASP A 42 6.73 22.78 -0.95
C ASP A 42 7.77 21.68 -1.17
N ALA A 43 7.36 20.58 -1.79
CA ALA A 43 8.23 19.44 -2.08
C ALA A 43 8.65 19.37 -3.56
N ILE A 44 8.34 20.42 -4.32
CA ILE A 44 8.79 20.56 -5.70
C ILE A 44 10.23 21.05 -5.71
N GLY A 45 11.10 20.33 -6.37
CA GLY A 45 12.52 20.65 -6.41
C GLY A 45 13.23 20.05 -7.63
N PRO A 46 14.54 20.30 -7.77
CA PRO A 46 15.35 19.68 -8.81
C PRO A 46 15.33 18.16 -8.68
N GLY A 47 15.46 17.45 -9.78
CA GLY A 47 15.66 16.01 -9.78
C GLY A 47 16.97 15.64 -9.08
N ALA A 48 16.95 14.53 -8.34
CA ALA A 48 18.11 13.96 -7.65
C ALA A 48 18.17 12.43 -7.87
N GLY A 49 19.35 11.82 -7.70
CA GLY A 49 19.55 10.40 -7.93
C GLY A 49 19.17 10.00 -9.35
N LEU A 50 18.25 9.05 -9.51
CA LEU A 50 17.75 8.60 -10.81
C LEU A 50 17.07 9.71 -11.66
N ARG A 51 16.82 10.88 -11.06
CA ARG A 51 16.19 12.06 -11.69
C ARG A 51 17.17 13.22 -11.86
N GLU A 52 18.49 13.00 -11.62
CA GLU A 52 19.49 14.07 -11.75
C GLU A 52 19.46 14.71 -13.14
N GLY A 53 19.57 16.04 -13.18
CA GLY A 53 19.50 16.82 -14.42
C GLY A 53 18.09 17.06 -14.97
N ARG A 54 17.04 16.47 -14.35
CA ARG A 54 15.66 16.71 -14.79
C ARG A 54 15.11 18.04 -14.27
N ARG A 55 14.07 18.54 -14.94
CA ARG A 55 13.35 19.76 -14.55
C ARG A 55 12.82 19.65 -13.11
N PRO A 56 12.58 20.81 -12.44
CA PRO A 56 11.91 20.78 -11.13
C PRO A 56 10.58 20.02 -11.19
N GLY A 57 10.40 19.11 -10.25
CA GLY A 57 9.23 18.25 -10.14
C GLY A 57 9.03 17.76 -8.71
N GLY A 58 7.90 17.12 -8.47
CA GLY A 58 7.64 16.41 -7.23
C GLY A 58 8.15 14.98 -7.34
N TYR A 59 9.38 14.71 -6.95
CA TYR A 59 10.00 13.39 -7.11
C TYR A 59 9.98 12.58 -5.82
N LEU A 60 9.77 11.26 -5.95
CA LEU A 60 10.03 10.31 -4.88
C LEU A 60 11.54 10.01 -4.80
N ARG A 61 12.02 9.80 -3.59
CA ARG A 61 13.36 9.25 -3.34
C ARG A 61 13.31 7.73 -3.36
N ASP A 62 14.44 7.12 -3.66
CA ASP A 62 14.70 5.70 -3.42
C ASP A 62 13.62 4.77 -4.02
N VAL A 63 13.14 5.08 -5.25
CA VAL A 63 12.13 4.27 -5.94
C VAL A 63 12.67 2.90 -6.39
N GLU A 64 13.99 2.74 -6.41
CA GLU A 64 14.69 1.49 -6.66
C GLU A 64 14.68 0.55 -5.45
N LEU A 65 14.42 1.08 -4.24
CA LEU A 65 14.44 0.30 -3.01
C LEU A 65 13.14 -0.49 -2.82
N PHE A 66 13.28 -1.75 -2.40
CA PHE A 66 12.16 -2.66 -2.16
C PHE A 66 12.56 -3.79 -1.19
N ASP A 67 11.63 -4.24 -0.36
CA ASP A 67 11.80 -5.42 0.51
C ASP A 67 11.33 -6.69 -0.23
N ALA A 68 12.11 -7.15 -1.21
CA ALA A 68 11.75 -8.28 -2.04
C ALA A 68 11.62 -9.60 -1.23
N GLU A 69 12.41 -9.74 -0.17
CA GLU A 69 12.45 -10.95 0.66
C GLU A 69 11.13 -11.17 1.40
N LEU A 70 10.54 -10.11 1.98
CA LEU A 70 9.22 -10.19 2.61
C LEU A 70 8.14 -10.67 1.65
N PHE A 71 8.21 -10.22 0.39
CA PHE A 71 7.21 -10.53 -0.64
C PHE A 71 7.51 -11.84 -1.39
N GLY A 72 8.56 -12.59 -1.00
CA GLY A 72 8.95 -13.84 -1.67
C GLY A 72 9.37 -13.64 -3.11
N ILE A 73 9.88 -12.45 -3.46
CA ILE A 73 10.29 -12.07 -4.81
C ILE A 73 11.81 -12.18 -4.91
N SER A 74 12.28 -12.91 -5.91
CA SER A 74 13.73 -13.05 -6.13
C SER A 74 14.37 -11.69 -6.52
N PRO A 75 15.66 -11.47 -6.24
CA PRO A 75 16.38 -10.28 -6.67
C PRO A 75 16.29 -10.03 -8.19
N HIS A 76 16.32 -11.09 -8.97
CA HIS A 76 16.21 -11.03 -10.42
C HIS A 76 14.81 -10.57 -10.87
N GLU A 77 13.74 -11.19 -10.36
CA GLU A 77 12.37 -10.73 -10.64
C GLU A 77 12.16 -9.29 -10.16
N ALA A 78 12.64 -8.95 -8.96
CA ALA A 78 12.52 -7.60 -8.42
C ALA A 78 13.16 -6.54 -9.33
N ALA A 79 14.30 -6.84 -9.96
CA ALA A 79 14.95 -5.92 -10.90
C ALA A 79 14.15 -5.72 -12.20
N LEU A 80 13.45 -6.76 -12.68
CA LEU A 80 12.60 -6.71 -13.88
C LEU A 80 11.20 -6.15 -13.61
N MET A 81 10.81 -6.03 -12.35
CA MET A 81 9.49 -5.59 -11.92
C MET A 81 9.41 -4.06 -11.85
N ASP A 82 8.37 -3.49 -12.48
CA ASP A 82 8.07 -2.05 -12.41
C ASP A 82 8.07 -1.56 -10.95
N PRO A 83 8.86 -0.53 -10.60
CA PRO A 83 8.86 0.05 -9.26
C PRO A 83 7.47 0.45 -8.76
N GLN A 84 6.51 0.74 -9.64
CA GLN A 84 5.13 1.01 -9.26
C GLN A 84 4.47 -0.21 -8.60
N GLN A 85 4.73 -1.43 -9.08
CA GLN A 85 4.23 -2.66 -8.45
C GLN A 85 4.84 -2.86 -7.05
N ARG A 86 6.16 -2.61 -6.91
CA ARG A 86 6.89 -2.71 -5.64
C ARG A 86 6.35 -1.74 -4.61
N LEU A 87 6.18 -0.47 -5.02
CA LEU A 87 5.63 0.59 -4.17
C LEU A 87 4.20 0.26 -3.71
N LEU A 88 3.35 -0.27 -4.60
CA LEU A 88 1.99 -0.64 -4.26
C LEU A 88 1.91 -1.82 -3.30
N LEU A 89 2.81 -2.81 -3.37
CA LEU A 89 2.89 -3.91 -2.42
C LEU A 89 3.16 -3.39 -0.99
N GLU A 90 4.17 -2.55 -0.83
CA GLU A 90 4.51 -1.97 0.47
C GLU A 90 3.39 -1.06 1.00
N LEU A 91 2.82 -0.21 0.15
CA LEU A 91 1.74 0.68 0.59
C LEU A 91 0.43 -0.06 0.87
N CYS A 92 0.12 -1.14 0.15
CA CYS A 92 -1.04 -1.99 0.47
C CYS A 92 -0.86 -2.66 1.82
N TRP A 93 0.34 -3.19 2.13
CA TRP A 93 0.67 -3.71 3.45
C TRP A 93 0.41 -2.68 4.54
N HIS A 94 0.97 -1.47 4.39
CA HIS A 94 0.80 -0.38 5.35
C HIS A 94 -0.67 0.07 5.47
N ALA A 95 -1.42 0.13 4.37
CA ALA A 95 -2.83 0.53 4.40
C ALA A 95 -3.71 -0.49 5.13
N LEU A 96 -3.40 -1.79 5.00
CA LEU A 96 -4.06 -2.85 5.75
C LEU A 96 -3.75 -2.75 7.25
N GLU A 97 -2.48 -2.58 7.62
CA GLU A 97 -2.10 -2.37 9.03
C GLU A 97 -2.73 -1.11 9.61
N ASP A 98 -2.83 -0.03 8.83
CA ASP A 98 -3.52 1.20 9.22
C ASP A 98 -5.03 0.99 9.38
N ALA A 99 -5.64 0.14 8.52
CA ALA A 99 -7.02 -0.31 8.66
C ALA A 99 -7.24 -1.30 9.82
N ARG A 100 -6.18 -1.67 10.55
CA ARG A 100 -6.18 -2.71 11.59
C ARG A 100 -6.59 -4.09 11.06
N ILE A 101 -6.26 -4.37 9.81
CA ILE A 101 -6.43 -5.66 9.14
C ILE A 101 -5.04 -6.29 9.01
N ALA A 102 -4.89 -7.52 9.52
CA ALA A 102 -3.62 -8.24 9.34
C ALA A 102 -3.38 -8.50 7.84
N PRO A 103 -2.21 -8.13 7.28
CA PRO A 103 -1.95 -8.28 5.84
C PRO A 103 -2.08 -9.71 5.29
N THR A 104 -2.03 -10.70 6.16
CA THR A 104 -2.18 -12.13 5.79
C THR A 104 -3.61 -12.65 5.90
N ALA A 105 -4.60 -11.79 6.12
CA ALA A 105 -5.99 -12.21 6.35
C ALA A 105 -6.69 -12.73 5.08
N GLY A 106 -6.25 -12.32 3.88
CA GLY A 106 -6.90 -12.73 2.62
C GLY A 106 -8.34 -12.25 2.48
N GLY A 107 -9.13 -12.99 1.71
CA GLY A 107 -10.59 -12.85 1.67
C GLY A 107 -11.17 -12.16 0.43
N ALA A 108 -12.49 -11.90 0.46
CA ALA A 108 -13.25 -11.30 -0.65
C ALA A 108 -12.99 -9.79 -0.75
N THR A 109 -11.72 -9.43 -0.98
CA THR A 109 -11.26 -8.05 -1.16
C THR A 109 -11.07 -7.75 -2.64
N GLY A 110 -11.68 -6.66 -3.13
CA GLY A 110 -11.46 -6.13 -4.48
C GLY A 110 -10.23 -5.22 -4.54
N VAL A 111 -9.54 -5.17 -5.69
CA VAL A 111 -8.36 -4.31 -5.91
C VAL A 111 -8.56 -3.47 -7.16
N PHE A 112 -8.51 -2.14 -7.01
CA PHE A 112 -8.74 -1.19 -8.10
C PHE A 112 -7.62 -0.17 -8.13
N VAL A 113 -6.78 -0.20 -9.18
CA VAL A 113 -5.58 0.64 -9.28
C VAL A 113 -5.70 1.62 -10.43
N GLY A 114 -5.62 2.92 -10.13
CA GLY A 114 -5.51 3.98 -11.13
C GLY A 114 -4.05 4.22 -11.51
N SER A 115 -3.73 4.11 -12.79
CA SER A 115 -2.37 4.39 -13.32
C SER A 115 -2.43 4.74 -14.79
N CYS A 116 -1.53 5.63 -15.25
CA CYS A 116 -1.41 6.00 -16.66
C CYS A 116 0.05 5.99 -17.17
N SER A 117 1.04 5.61 -16.34
CA SER A 117 2.46 5.52 -16.74
C SER A 117 2.87 4.09 -17.07
N ASP A 118 3.70 3.93 -18.11
CA ASP A 118 4.33 2.68 -18.53
C ASP A 118 5.84 2.84 -18.78
N ASP A 119 6.46 3.83 -18.15
CA ASP A 119 7.86 4.20 -18.37
C ASP A 119 8.81 3.01 -18.16
N TYR A 120 8.60 2.17 -17.12
CA TYR A 120 9.45 1.02 -16.88
C TYR A 120 9.30 -0.07 -17.96
N ALA A 121 8.08 -0.24 -18.48
CA ALA A 121 7.86 -1.12 -19.63
C ALA A 121 8.58 -0.62 -20.90
N LEU A 122 8.61 0.70 -21.11
CA LEU A 122 9.39 1.30 -22.18
C LEU A 122 10.89 1.05 -21.99
N MET A 123 11.43 1.28 -20.79
CA MET A 123 12.83 1.01 -20.45
C MET A 123 13.19 -0.47 -20.67
N SER A 124 12.34 -1.38 -20.22
CA SER A 124 12.53 -2.84 -20.39
C SER A 124 12.56 -3.24 -21.87
N ARG A 125 11.66 -2.69 -22.70
CA ARG A 125 11.69 -2.95 -24.16
C ARG A 125 12.94 -2.39 -24.84
N MET A 126 13.45 -1.25 -24.36
CA MET A 126 14.67 -0.64 -24.89
C MET A 126 15.94 -1.40 -24.49
N SER A 127 15.94 -2.10 -23.36
CA SER A 127 17.06 -2.93 -22.91
C SER A 127 17.25 -4.21 -23.73
N ALA A 128 16.26 -4.54 -24.59
CA ALA A 128 16.24 -5.77 -25.40
C ALA A 128 16.36 -7.08 -24.58
N VAL A 129 16.24 -7.02 -23.25
CA VAL A 129 16.21 -8.20 -22.38
C VAL A 129 14.83 -8.84 -22.45
N VAL A 130 14.77 -10.09 -22.93
CA VAL A 130 13.54 -10.91 -22.93
C VAL A 130 13.72 -12.01 -21.90
N ASP A 131 12.92 -11.96 -20.85
CA ASP A 131 12.99 -12.86 -19.70
C ASP A 131 11.56 -13.30 -19.34
N PRO A 132 11.35 -14.49 -18.75
CA PRO A 132 10.03 -14.95 -18.29
C PRO A 132 9.33 -13.95 -17.34
N TYR A 133 10.08 -13.18 -16.54
CA TYR A 133 9.55 -12.15 -15.65
C TYR A 133 9.28 -10.81 -16.35
N SER A 134 9.76 -10.57 -17.58
CA SER A 134 9.56 -9.31 -18.28
C SER A 134 8.07 -8.97 -18.44
N MET A 135 7.23 -9.97 -18.75
CA MET A 135 5.79 -9.77 -18.88
C MET A 135 5.13 -9.47 -17.54
N THR A 136 5.39 -10.27 -16.51
CA THR A 136 4.79 -10.07 -15.19
C THR A 136 5.32 -8.84 -14.48
N GLY A 137 6.55 -8.43 -14.81
CA GLY A 137 7.18 -7.22 -14.29
C GLY A 137 6.63 -5.95 -14.93
N THR A 138 6.22 -5.97 -16.22
CA THR A 138 5.93 -4.73 -16.96
C THR A 138 4.49 -4.57 -17.43
N ALA A 139 3.71 -5.66 -17.58
CA ALA A 139 2.31 -5.52 -17.99
C ALA A 139 1.46 -4.87 -16.90
N ARG A 140 0.74 -3.82 -17.25
CA ARG A 140 0.01 -2.96 -16.29
C ARG A 140 -1.00 -3.69 -15.41
N THR A 141 -1.61 -4.79 -15.92
CA THR A 141 -2.56 -5.59 -15.13
C THR A 141 -1.96 -6.09 -13.81
N PHE A 142 -0.63 -6.27 -13.74
CA PHE A 142 0.05 -6.73 -12.53
C PHE A 142 0.17 -5.65 -11.44
N LEU A 143 -0.12 -4.38 -11.73
CA LEU A 143 -0.29 -3.36 -10.69
C LEU A 143 -1.41 -3.72 -9.70
N ALA A 144 -2.48 -4.37 -10.17
CA ALA A 144 -3.58 -4.84 -9.32
C ALA A 144 -3.45 -6.33 -8.97
N ASN A 145 -3.19 -7.19 -9.97
CA ASN A 145 -3.25 -8.63 -9.79
C ASN A 145 -2.13 -9.17 -8.90
N ARG A 146 -0.97 -8.52 -8.84
CA ARG A 146 0.11 -8.89 -7.91
C ARG A 146 -0.30 -8.64 -6.45
N LEU A 147 -1.03 -7.56 -6.17
CA LEU A 147 -1.62 -7.33 -4.85
C LEU A 147 -2.60 -8.45 -4.50
N SER A 148 -3.54 -8.76 -5.41
CA SER A 148 -4.49 -9.84 -5.18
C SER A 148 -3.80 -11.18 -4.94
N TYR A 149 -2.77 -11.49 -5.73
CA TYR A 149 -1.99 -12.72 -5.59
C TYR A 149 -1.28 -12.82 -4.24
N PHE A 150 -0.54 -11.76 -3.87
CA PHE A 150 0.27 -11.78 -2.65
C PHE A 150 -0.59 -11.79 -1.39
N PHE A 151 -1.63 -10.96 -1.34
CA PHE A 151 -2.49 -10.83 -0.16
C PHE A 151 -3.64 -11.86 -0.10
N GLY A 152 -3.76 -12.76 -1.07
CA GLY A 152 -4.84 -13.74 -1.13
C GLY A 152 -6.23 -13.13 -1.34
N PHE A 153 -6.31 -12.01 -2.08
CA PHE A 153 -7.58 -11.33 -2.35
C PHE A 153 -8.31 -11.98 -3.52
N THR A 154 -9.58 -12.31 -3.33
CA THR A 154 -10.39 -13.06 -4.30
C THR A 154 -11.49 -12.25 -4.97
N GLY A 155 -11.63 -10.96 -4.61
CA GLY A 155 -12.56 -10.04 -5.25
C GLY A 155 -12.08 -9.56 -6.63
N PRO A 156 -12.86 -8.70 -7.31
CA PRO A 156 -12.47 -8.12 -8.60
C PRO A 156 -11.11 -7.40 -8.51
N SER A 157 -10.26 -7.57 -9.54
CA SER A 157 -8.92 -6.99 -9.58
C SER A 157 -8.68 -6.33 -10.94
N ALA A 158 -8.55 -5.00 -10.96
CA ALA A 158 -8.50 -4.22 -12.19
C ALA A 158 -7.56 -3.02 -12.12
N VAL A 159 -6.98 -2.67 -13.26
CA VAL A 159 -6.25 -1.40 -13.48
C VAL A 159 -7.10 -0.50 -14.35
N VAL A 160 -7.26 0.75 -13.93
CA VAL A 160 -8.07 1.77 -14.59
C VAL A 160 -7.15 2.86 -15.13
N ASP A 161 -7.27 3.15 -16.41
CA ASP A 161 -6.58 4.24 -17.07
C ASP A 161 -7.59 5.18 -17.74
N THR A 162 -7.75 6.34 -17.16
CA THR A 162 -8.49 7.48 -17.69
C THR A 162 -7.63 8.75 -17.64
N GLY A 163 -6.30 8.56 -17.74
CA GLY A 163 -5.31 9.65 -17.59
C GLY A 163 -5.29 10.16 -16.16
N GLN A 164 -5.36 11.48 -16.00
CA GLN A 164 -5.22 12.13 -14.69
C GLN A 164 -6.40 11.86 -13.73
N SER A 165 -7.54 11.33 -14.22
CA SER A 165 -8.70 10.94 -13.40
C SER A 165 -8.67 9.48 -12.95
N SER A 166 -7.65 8.70 -13.35
CA SER A 166 -7.57 7.24 -13.18
C SER A 166 -7.90 6.75 -11.76
N SER A 167 -7.30 7.36 -10.73
CA SER A 167 -7.49 6.90 -9.35
C SER A 167 -8.88 7.19 -8.79
N LEU A 168 -9.55 8.28 -9.21
CA LEU A 168 -10.95 8.53 -8.83
C LEU A 168 -11.93 7.66 -9.63
N ALA A 169 -11.61 7.36 -10.89
CA ALA A 169 -12.39 6.41 -11.68
C ALA A 169 -12.27 4.97 -11.12
N ALA A 170 -11.08 4.60 -10.62
CA ALA A 170 -10.87 3.34 -9.90
C ALA A 170 -11.70 3.29 -8.60
N LEU A 171 -11.79 4.41 -7.87
CA LEU A 171 -12.65 4.52 -6.69
C LEU A 171 -14.14 4.32 -7.04
N ASP A 172 -14.63 4.94 -8.11
CA ASP A 172 -16.03 4.77 -8.54
C ASP A 172 -16.36 3.30 -8.85
N GLN A 173 -15.45 2.58 -9.51
CA GLN A 173 -15.60 1.14 -9.74
C GLN A 173 -15.62 0.34 -8.42
N ALA A 174 -14.74 0.67 -7.48
CA ALA A 174 -14.69 0.04 -6.17
C ALA A 174 -16.01 0.24 -5.37
N LEU A 175 -16.55 1.47 -5.38
CA LEU A 175 -17.83 1.76 -4.74
C LEU A 175 -18.97 0.93 -5.37
N GLY A 176 -18.96 0.81 -6.69
CA GLY A 176 -19.92 -0.03 -7.40
C GLY A 176 -19.83 -1.50 -7.00
N SER A 177 -18.59 -2.02 -6.90
CA SER A 177 -18.32 -3.41 -6.52
C SER A 177 -18.75 -3.72 -5.08
N LEU A 178 -18.43 -2.83 -4.12
CA LEU A 178 -18.87 -2.94 -2.73
C LEU A 178 -20.42 -2.93 -2.62
N ARG A 179 -21.09 -2.00 -3.31
CA ARG A 179 -22.57 -1.87 -3.29
C ARG A 179 -23.28 -3.05 -3.93
N ARG A 180 -22.66 -3.73 -4.92
CA ARG A 180 -23.19 -4.97 -5.51
C ARG A 180 -22.86 -6.22 -4.71
N GLY A 181 -22.08 -6.10 -3.63
CA GLY A 181 -21.66 -7.24 -2.83
C GLY A 181 -20.65 -8.17 -3.52
N GLU A 182 -19.94 -7.70 -4.56
CA GLU A 182 -18.89 -8.45 -5.24
C GLU A 182 -17.63 -8.60 -4.38
N CYS A 183 -17.46 -7.71 -3.44
CA CYS A 183 -16.44 -7.76 -2.39
C CYS A 183 -16.96 -7.11 -1.10
N SER A 184 -16.42 -7.53 0.05
CA SER A 184 -16.74 -6.97 1.37
C SER A 184 -15.78 -5.87 1.79
N THR A 185 -14.60 -5.83 1.18
CA THR A 185 -13.56 -4.83 1.37
C THR A 185 -12.99 -4.47 0.00
N ALA A 186 -12.57 -3.24 -0.20
CA ALA A 186 -11.89 -2.85 -1.42
C ALA A 186 -10.61 -2.09 -1.12
N VAL A 187 -9.55 -2.44 -1.83
CA VAL A 187 -8.28 -1.68 -1.91
C VAL A 187 -8.35 -0.82 -3.16
N VAL A 188 -8.27 0.49 -2.97
CA VAL A 188 -8.19 1.47 -4.06
C VAL A 188 -6.85 2.14 -4.03
N ALA A 189 -6.13 2.09 -5.13
CA ALA A 189 -4.80 2.70 -5.23
C ALA A 189 -4.69 3.64 -6.44
N GLY A 190 -3.75 4.56 -6.34
CA GLY A 190 -3.29 5.36 -7.47
C GLY A 190 -1.77 5.44 -7.44
N VAL A 191 -1.11 5.26 -8.58
CA VAL A 191 0.34 5.30 -8.66
C VAL A 191 0.81 5.99 -9.94
N GLN A 192 1.89 6.74 -9.80
CA GLN A 192 2.59 7.43 -10.89
C GLN A 192 4.07 7.54 -10.59
N LEU A 193 4.91 7.05 -11.49
CA LEU A 193 6.34 7.32 -11.52
C LEU A 193 6.73 7.86 -12.89
N ASN A 194 7.66 8.81 -12.91
CA ASN A 194 8.17 9.47 -14.10
C ASN A 194 9.63 9.03 -14.29
N LEU A 195 9.86 7.89 -14.94
CA LEU A 195 11.18 7.25 -15.01
C LEU A 195 11.97 7.66 -16.25
N THR A 196 11.28 8.10 -17.31
CA THR A 196 11.89 8.53 -18.57
C THR A 196 11.64 10.02 -18.84
N GLU A 197 12.47 10.64 -19.67
CA GLU A 197 12.24 12.01 -20.15
C GLU A 197 11.14 12.12 -21.20
N THR A 198 10.73 11.00 -21.77
CA THR A 198 9.74 10.96 -22.85
C THR A 198 8.43 11.62 -22.42
N GLY A 199 7.95 11.30 -21.21
CA GLY A 199 6.74 11.93 -20.68
C GLY A 199 6.87 13.45 -20.48
N ASP A 200 8.03 13.92 -20.03
CA ASP A 200 8.29 15.37 -19.89
C ASP A 200 8.23 16.09 -21.25
N ARG A 201 8.88 15.50 -22.27
CA ARG A 201 8.88 16.06 -23.64
C ARG A 201 7.48 16.07 -24.25
N LEU A 202 6.68 15.02 -24.06
CA LEU A 202 5.31 14.97 -24.58
C LEU A 202 4.43 16.08 -24.00
N ILE A 203 4.53 16.34 -22.68
CA ILE A 203 3.75 17.39 -22.03
C ILE A 203 4.29 18.78 -22.39
N GLU A 204 5.60 18.91 -22.62
CA GLU A 204 6.21 20.15 -23.11
C GLU A 204 5.74 20.50 -24.53
N GLU A 205 5.71 19.52 -25.45
CA GLU A 205 5.19 19.70 -26.80
C GLU A 205 3.70 20.08 -26.83
N LEU A 206 2.93 19.64 -25.84
CA LEU A 206 1.56 20.08 -25.63
C LEU A 206 1.45 21.52 -25.08
N GLY A 207 2.58 22.16 -24.74
CA GLY A 207 2.60 23.50 -24.14
C GLY A 207 1.99 23.57 -22.74
N ALA A 208 1.90 22.43 -22.02
CA ALA A 208 1.24 22.34 -20.74
C ALA A 208 2.20 22.40 -19.54
N MET A 209 3.52 22.32 -19.75
CA MET A 209 4.53 22.39 -18.68
C MET A 209 4.73 23.82 -18.19
N SER A 210 4.82 23.99 -16.86
CA SER A 210 5.19 25.26 -16.25
C SER A 210 6.67 25.59 -16.50
N PRO A 211 7.00 26.71 -17.13
CA PRO A 211 8.38 27.15 -17.29
C PRO A 211 9.00 27.64 -15.96
N THR A 212 8.17 28.03 -14.99
CA THR A 212 8.61 28.47 -13.66
C THR A 212 8.85 27.33 -12.67
N GLY A 213 8.45 26.09 -13.04
CA GLY A 213 8.59 24.93 -12.17
C GLY A 213 7.72 24.99 -10.92
N ARG A 214 6.59 25.71 -10.96
CA ARG A 214 5.65 25.84 -9.84
C ARG A 214 4.21 25.71 -10.30
N CYS A 215 3.39 25.04 -9.48
CA CYS A 215 1.96 24.99 -9.70
C CYS A 215 1.29 26.21 -9.05
N HIS A 216 0.66 27.05 -9.87
CA HIS A 216 0.01 28.31 -9.48
C HIS A 216 -1.50 28.23 -9.62
N THR A 217 -2.14 27.31 -8.88
CA THR A 217 -3.59 27.09 -8.97
C THR A 217 -4.39 28.37 -8.72
N PHE A 218 -5.24 28.76 -9.69
CA PHE A 218 -6.14 29.92 -9.67
C PHE A 218 -5.41 31.28 -9.49
N ASP A 219 -4.08 31.31 -9.59
CA ASP A 219 -3.29 32.54 -9.52
C ASP A 219 -3.07 33.17 -10.90
N ARG A 220 -2.85 34.47 -10.95
CA ARG A 220 -2.52 35.16 -12.21
C ARG A 220 -1.23 34.67 -12.88
N SER A 221 -0.38 34.01 -12.10
CA SER A 221 0.88 33.42 -12.57
C SER A 221 0.72 32.00 -13.08
N ALA A 222 -0.53 31.49 -13.21
CA ALA A 222 -0.80 30.17 -13.75
C ALA A 222 -0.21 30.03 -15.15
N ASP A 223 0.77 29.15 -15.33
CA ASP A 223 1.59 29.02 -16.54
C ASP A 223 1.79 27.56 -17.00
N GLY A 224 1.21 26.59 -16.28
CA GLY A 224 1.29 25.18 -16.62
C GLY A 224 1.40 24.25 -15.41
N ILE A 225 1.53 22.96 -15.69
CA ILE A 225 1.69 21.93 -14.67
C ILE A 225 3.16 21.75 -14.28
N VAL A 226 3.36 21.23 -13.07
CA VAL A 226 4.62 20.62 -12.64
C VAL A 226 4.36 19.15 -12.40
N ARG A 227 5.08 18.25 -13.08
CA ARG A 227 4.89 16.81 -12.90
C ARG A 227 5.34 16.34 -11.51
N GLY A 228 4.69 15.32 -11.01
CA GLY A 228 5.04 14.70 -9.74
C GLY A 228 4.89 13.19 -9.78
N GLU A 229 5.50 12.53 -8.82
CA GLU A 229 5.48 11.09 -8.61
C GLU A 229 4.77 10.78 -7.29
N GLY A 230 4.28 9.57 -7.13
CA GLY A 230 3.75 9.12 -5.86
C GLY A 230 2.74 8.01 -5.98
N ALA A 231 2.39 7.48 -4.83
CA ALA A 231 1.33 6.50 -4.72
C ALA A 231 0.56 6.69 -3.42
N GLY A 232 -0.74 6.38 -3.48
CA GLY A 232 -1.62 6.30 -2.34
C GLY A 232 -2.50 5.08 -2.42
N VAL A 233 -2.85 4.53 -1.26
CA VAL A 233 -3.71 3.36 -1.10
C VAL A 233 -4.75 3.65 -0.04
N LEU A 234 -6.00 3.29 -0.32
CA LEU A 234 -7.14 3.33 0.60
C LEU A 234 -7.67 1.92 0.82
N VAL A 235 -8.11 1.65 2.03
CA VAL A 235 -8.91 0.46 2.37
C VAL A 235 -10.33 0.92 2.67
N LEU A 236 -11.29 0.35 1.96
CA LEU A 236 -12.70 0.72 1.99
C LEU A 236 -13.56 -0.44 2.50
N LYS A 237 -14.58 -0.12 3.29
CA LYS A 237 -15.64 -1.06 3.72
C LYS A 237 -17.01 -0.37 3.65
N PRO A 238 -18.12 -1.10 3.48
CA PRO A 238 -19.44 -0.54 3.76
C PRO A 238 -19.48 0.09 5.16
N LEU A 239 -20.06 1.28 5.29
CA LEU A 239 -20.00 2.05 6.54
C LEU A 239 -20.56 1.27 7.73
N ASP A 240 -21.71 0.63 7.56
CA ASP A 240 -22.36 -0.14 8.63
C ASP A 240 -21.48 -1.32 9.08
N ALA A 241 -20.80 -1.99 8.14
CA ALA A 241 -19.87 -3.06 8.46
C ALA A 241 -18.64 -2.55 9.22
N ALA A 242 -18.10 -1.38 8.83
CA ALA A 242 -16.98 -0.75 9.53
C ALA A 242 -17.37 -0.34 10.96
N LEU A 243 -18.55 0.25 11.14
CA LEU A 243 -19.05 0.64 12.47
C LEU A 243 -19.32 -0.58 13.35
N ALA A 244 -19.93 -1.64 12.80
CA ALA A 244 -20.18 -2.88 13.52
C ALA A 244 -18.87 -3.58 13.96
N ALA A 245 -17.82 -3.54 13.11
CA ALA A 245 -16.50 -4.06 13.44
C ALA A 245 -15.73 -3.17 14.44
N GLY A 246 -16.19 -1.94 14.68
CA GLY A 246 -15.49 -0.98 15.52
C GLY A 246 -14.26 -0.38 14.84
N ASP A 247 -14.20 -0.39 13.52
CA ASP A 247 -13.08 0.17 12.76
C ASP A 247 -12.94 1.68 13.00
N ARG A 248 -11.72 2.18 12.85
CA ARG A 248 -11.49 3.61 12.69
C ARG A 248 -11.99 4.03 11.32
N VAL A 249 -12.74 5.13 11.25
CA VAL A 249 -13.21 5.73 10.01
C VAL A 249 -12.56 7.10 9.85
N TYR A 250 -11.79 7.30 8.79
CA TYR A 250 -11.20 8.60 8.47
C TYR A 250 -12.23 9.59 7.92
N CYS A 251 -13.02 9.12 6.98
CA CYS A 251 -14.14 9.84 6.39
C CYS A 251 -15.07 8.82 5.71
N THR A 252 -16.23 9.28 5.29
CA THR A 252 -17.16 8.51 4.45
C THR A 252 -17.05 8.96 3.01
N VAL A 253 -17.14 8.04 2.05
CA VAL A 253 -17.37 8.32 0.63
C VAL A 253 -18.87 8.20 0.39
N LEU A 254 -19.51 9.35 0.17
CA LEU A 254 -20.96 9.43 -0.04
C LEU A 254 -21.35 9.04 -1.46
N ALA A 255 -20.59 9.57 -2.44
CA ALA A 255 -20.77 9.25 -3.84
C ALA A 255 -19.52 9.53 -4.67
N ALA A 256 -19.48 8.93 -5.85
CA ALA A 256 -18.60 9.31 -6.94
C ALA A 256 -19.41 9.42 -8.24
N ALA A 257 -18.93 10.23 -9.17
CA ALA A 257 -19.45 10.31 -10.52
C ALA A 257 -18.30 10.46 -11.51
N VAL A 258 -18.45 9.80 -12.65
CA VAL A 258 -17.51 9.85 -13.78
C VAL A 258 -18.30 10.12 -15.04
N ASN A 259 -17.81 11.03 -15.88
CA ASN A 259 -18.33 11.27 -17.22
C ASN A 259 -17.20 11.57 -18.21
N ASN A 260 -17.55 11.95 -19.43
CA ASN A 260 -16.61 12.40 -20.44
C ASN A 260 -17.07 13.71 -21.06
N ASP A 261 -16.14 14.51 -21.55
CA ASP A 261 -16.43 15.79 -22.26
C ASP A 261 -17.26 15.57 -23.55
N GLY A 262 -17.17 14.39 -24.15
CA GLY A 262 -17.95 13.97 -25.33
C GLY A 262 -17.47 14.64 -26.61
N GLY A 263 -17.60 15.93 -26.70
CA GLY A 263 -17.14 16.74 -27.82
C GLY A 263 -16.68 18.11 -27.32
N GLY A 264 -15.91 18.82 -28.12
CA GLY A 264 -15.36 20.12 -27.74
C GLY A 264 -14.56 20.76 -28.87
N ALA A 265 -13.83 21.83 -28.56
CA ALA A 265 -12.98 22.52 -29.52
C ALA A 265 -11.80 21.64 -29.96
N SER A 266 -11.30 20.76 -29.13
CA SER A 266 -10.27 19.76 -29.42
C SER A 266 -10.38 18.59 -28.45
N LEU A 267 -9.67 17.49 -28.72
CA LEU A 267 -9.61 16.30 -27.85
C LEU A 267 -9.13 16.62 -26.42
N THR A 268 -8.28 17.63 -26.27
CA THR A 268 -7.62 17.97 -24.99
C THR A 268 -8.18 19.24 -24.33
N THR A 269 -9.20 19.88 -24.93
CA THR A 269 -9.78 21.09 -24.37
C THR A 269 -10.91 20.74 -23.39
N PRO A 270 -10.77 21.07 -22.10
CA PRO A 270 -11.79 20.76 -21.11
C PRO A 270 -13.09 21.53 -21.38
N THR A 271 -14.25 20.91 -21.10
CA THR A 271 -15.54 21.53 -21.26
C THR A 271 -16.20 21.85 -19.93
N GLN A 272 -16.66 23.10 -19.77
CA GLN A 272 -17.35 23.54 -18.55
C GLN A 272 -18.64 22.73 -18.33
N THR A 273 -19.36 22.40 -19.39
CA THR A 273 -20.65 21.69 -19.32
C THR A 273 -20.50 20.28 -18.75
N ALA A 274 -19.49 19.54 -19.19
CA ALA A 274 -19.23 18.20 -18.68
C ALA A 274 -18.76 18.23 -17.23
N GLN A 275 -17.90 19.19 -16.86
CA GLN A 275 -17.52 19.37 -15.46
C GLN A 275 -18.69 19.74 -14.57
N GLN A 276 -19.60 20.63 -15.02
CA GLN A 276 -20.86 20.92 -14.31
C GLN A 276 -21.74 19.68 -14.19
N SER A 277 -21.83 18.87 -15.22
CA SER A 277 -22.65 17.66 -15.23
C SER A 277 -22.10 16.62 -14.21
N VAL A 278 -20.81 16.36 -14.18
CA VAL A 278 -20.21 15.40 -13.22
C VAL A 278 -20.37 15.88 -11.78
N LEU A 279 -20.21 17.18 -11.52
CA LEU A 279 -20.46 17.78 -10.21
C LEU A 279 -21.93 17.60 -9.79
N THR A 280 -22.87 18.00 -10.64
CA THR A 280 -24.31 17.89 -10.38
C THR A 280 -24.70 16.44 -10.07
N GLU A 281 -24.21 15.50 -10.86
CA GLU A 281 -24.51 14.07 -10.68
C GLU A 281 -23.91 13.52 -9.38
N ALA A 282 -22.68 13.90 -9.04
CA ALA A 282 -22.03 13.45 -7.80
C ALA A 282 -22.81 13.89 -6.55
N TYR A 283 -23.22 15.17 -6.48
CA TYR A 283 -23.98 15.67 -5.33
C TYR A 283 -25.43 15.15 -5.31
N ARG A 284 -26.04 14.94 -6.48
CA ARG A 284 -27.33 14.27 -6.58
C ARG A 284 -27.28 12.83 -6.03
N ARG A 285 -26.25 12.05 -6.39
CA ARG A 285 -26.04 10.69 -5.87
C ARG A 285 -25.74 10.69 -4.37
N ALA A 286 -25.02 11.70 -3.89
CA ALA A 286 -24.72 11.85 -2.47
C ALA A 286 -25.91 12.29 -1.62
N GLY A 287 -26.99 12.80 -2.24
CA GLY A 287 -28.11 13.39 -1.52
C GLY A 287 -27.73 14.65 -0.74
N VAL A 288 -26.72 15.39 -1.19
CA VAL A 288 -26.15 16.56 -0.51
C VAL A 288 -26.54 17.83 -1.26
N ASP A 289 -27.02 18.83 -0.51
CA ASP A 289 -27.25 20.17 -1.08
C ASP A 289 -25.88 20.80 -1.43
N PRO A 290 -25.66 21.22 -2.68
CA PRO A 290 -24.45 21.92 -3.09
C PRO A 290 -24.07 23.12 -2.20
N ALA A 291 -25.04 23.76 -1.55
CA ALA A 291 -24.79 24.88 -0.63
C ALA A 291 -24.12 24.45 0.70
N GLU A 292 -24.24 23.17 1.09
CA GLU A 292 -23.65 22.64 2.31
C GLU A 292 -22.17 22.23 2.17
N VAL A 293 -21.67 22.13 0.93
CA VAL A 293 -20.28 21.74 0.68
C VAL A 293 -19.32 22.75 1.26
N ALA A 294 -18.45 22.33 2.18
CA ALA A 294 -17.56 23.22 2.89
C ALA A 294 -16.23 23.47 2.14
N TYR A 295 -15.77 22.47 1.38
CA TYR A 295 -14.49 22.52 0.68
C TYR A 295 -14.48 21.65 -0.58
N VAL A 296 -13.75 22.10 -1.60
CA VAL A 296 -13.41 21.26 -2.76
C VAL A 296 -11.89 21.25 -2.98
N GLU A 297 -11.34 20.06 -2.98
CA GLU A 297 -10.00 19.79 -3.50
C GLU A 297 -10.07 19.82 -5.02
N LEU A 298 -9.44 20.82 -5.62
CA LEU A 298 -9.49 21.10 -7.04
C LEU A 298 -8.68 20.08 -7.85
N HIS A 299 -9.06 19.86 -9.09
CA HIS A 299 -8.11 19.41 -10.07
C HIS A 299 -6.95 20.41 -10.20
N GLY A 300 -7.24 21.70 -10.31
CA GLY A 300 -6.37 22.83 -9.97
C GLY A 300 -4.94 22.75 -10.47
N THR A 301 -4.76 22.55 -11.77
CA THR A 301 -3.46 22.26 -12.41
C THR A 301 -2.57 23.49 -12.59
N GLY A 302 -3.09 24.71 -12.40
CA GLY A 302 -2.35 25.94 -12.67
C GLY A 302 -2.17 26.25 -14.15
N THR A 303 -3.06 25.74 -15.01
CA THR A 303 -3.03 25.99 -16.45
C THR A 303 -3.95 27.15 -16.82
N LYS A 304 -3.54 27.92 -17.85
CA LYS A 304 -4.32 29.06 -18.34
C LYS A 304 -5.70 28.68 -18.85
N ALA A 305 -5.85 27.50 -19.43
CA ALA A 305 -7.11 27.03 -19.99
C ALA A 305 -7.98 26.30 -18.94
N GLY A 306 -7.37 25.43 -18.15
CA GLY A 306 -8.11 24.54 -17.23
C GLY A 306 -8.69 25.26 -16.02
N ASP A 307 -7.88 26.08 -15.34
CA ASP A 307 -8.29 26.75 -14.11
C ASP A 307 -9.56 27.60 -14.27
N PRO A 308 -9.71 28.46 -15.33
CA PRO A 308 -10.95 29.22 -15.51
C PRO A 308 -12.17 28.34 -15.85
N VAL A 309 -11.99 27.22 -16.53
CA VAL A 309 -13.08 26.28 -16.85
C VAL A 309 -13.59 25.62 -15.57
N GLU A 310 -12.67 25.10 -14.76
CA GLU A 310 -12.98 24.46 -13.46
C GLU A 310 -13.66 25.45 -12.51
N ALA A 311 -13.12 26.67 -12.40
CA ALA A 311 -13.70 27.70 -11.54
C ALA A 311 -15.16 28.04 -11.93
N ARG A 312 -15.43 28.21 -13.24
CA ARG A 312 -16.79 28.47 -13.73
C ARG A 312 -17.72 27.27 -13.53
N ALA A 313 -17.20 26.04 -13.67
CA ALA A 313 -17.98 24.84 -13.42
C ALA A 313 -18.40 24.75 -11.93
N LEU A 314 -17.45 24.92 -11.02
CA LEU A 314 -17.68 24.92 -9.59
C LEU A 314 -18.65 26.05 -9.15
N GLY A 315 -18.38 27.28 -9.60
CA GLY A 315 -19.26 28.42 -9.30
C GLY A 315 -20.68 28.23 -9.80
N GLY A 316 -20.84 27.64 -10.99
CA GLY A 316 -22.15 27.37 -11.60
C GLY A 316 -22.96 26.30 -10.86
N VAL A 317 -22.34 25.37 -10.17
CA VAL A 317 -23.00 24.26 -9.43
C VAL A 317 -22.99 24.53 -7.92
N LEU A 318 -21.82 24.76 -7.35
CA LEU A 318 -21.62 24.87 -5.89
C LEU A 318 -21.64 26.30 -5.36
N GLY A 319 -21.42 27.31 -6.22
CA GLY A 319 -21.47 28.71 -5.85
C GLY A 319 -22.86 29.32 -5.90
N ARG A 320 -23.78 28.69 -6.65
CA ARG A 320 -25.13 29.19 -6.85
C ARG A 320 -25.91 29.23 -5.53
N GLY A 321 -26.49 30.41 -5.20
CA GLY A 321 -27.28 30.59 -3.97
C GLY A 321 -26.46 30.77 -2.71
N ARG A 322 -25.12 30.68 -2.75
CA ARG A 322 -24.28 30.93 -1.57
C ARG A 322 -24.24 32.39 -1.17
N PRO A 323 -24.34 32.71 0.14
CA PRO A 323 -24.09 34.05 0.64
C PRO A 323 -22.67 34.53 0.34
N ALA A 324 -22.49 35.85 0.14
CA ALA A 324 -21.19 36.43 -0.18
C ALA A 324 -20.15 36.25 0.94
N ASP A 325 -20.59 36.19 2.18
CA ASP A 325 -19.80 35.99 3.38
C ASP A 325 -19.43 34.52 3.65
N ARG A 326 -20.09 33.55 2.99
CA ARG A 326 -19.84 32.11 3.11
C ARG A 326 -19.46 31.47 1.75
N PRO A 327 -18.39 31.95 1.08
CA PRO A 327 -17.95 31.37 -0.19
C PRO A 327 -17.45 29.94 0.00
N LEU A 328 -17.55 29.12 -1.06
CA LEU A 328 -16.96 27.78 -1.11
C LEU A 328 -15.44 27.89 -0.99
N LEU A 329 -14.87 27.17 -0.03
CA LEU A 329 -13.42 27.06 0.08
C LEU A 329 -12.89 26.08 -0.95
N VAL A 330 -11.79 26.44 -1.62
CA VAL A 330 -11.13 25.57 -2.62
C VAL A 330 -9.62 25.56 -2.39
N GLY A 331 -8.97 24.49 -2.86
CA GLY A 331 -7.51 24.38 -2.80
C GLY A 331 -6.98 23.25 -3.65
N SER A 332 -5.65 23.13 -3.76
CA SER A 332 -5.02 22.08 -4.53
C SER A 332 -3.71 21.58 -3.90
N VAL A 333 -3.61 20.29 -3.66
CA VAL A 333 -2.40 19.60 -3.19
C VAL A 333 -1.25 19.70 -4.20
N LYS A 334 -1.58 19.90 -5.47
CA LYS A 334 -0.57 20.03 -6.54
C LYS A 334 0.38 21.19 -6.33
N THR A 335 -0.03 22.19 -5.56
CA THR A 335 0.84 23.31 -5.17
C THR A 335 1.95 22.90 -4.21
N ASN A 336 1.79 21.75 -3.51
CA ASN A 336 2.74 21.21 -2.56
C ASN A 336 3.67 20.14 -3.16
N ILE A 337 3.12 19.24 -4.01
CA ILE A 337 3.79 18.01 -4.44
C ILE A 337 3.84 17.83 -5.97
N GLY A 338 3.32 18.79 -6.75
CA GLY A 338 3.19 18.65 -8.20
C GLY A 338 1.97 17.84 -8.63
N HIS A 339 1.83 17.64 -9.92
CA HIS A 339 0.74 16.89 -10.53
C HIS A 339 1.13 15.41 -10.68
N LEU A 340 0.54 14.57 -9.85
CA LEU A 340 0.83 13.13 -9.81
C LEU A 340 0.06 12.32 -10.88
N GLU A 341 -0.40 12.96 -11.93
CA GLU A 341 -1.08 12.34 -13.08
C GLU A 341 -2.07 11.24 -12.67
N GLY A 342 -1.82 9.94 -12.96
CA GLY A 342 -2.71 8.85 -12.58
C GLY A 342 -3.00 8.76 -11.08
N ALA A 343 -2.07 9.20 -10.24
CA ALA A 343 -2.23 9.25 -8.78
C ALA A 343 -2.75 10.59 -8.23
N ALA A 344 -3.03 11.59 -9.11
CA ALA A 344 -3.39 12.92 -8.64
C ALA A 344 -4.70 12.94 -7.83
N GLY A 345 -5.70 12.16 -8.27
CA GLY A 345 -7.00 12.07 -7.60
C GLY A 345 -6.90 11.50 -6.20
N ILE A 346 -6.13 10.41 -6.03
CA ILE A 346 -5.97 9.76 -4.72
C ILE A 346 -5.16 10.64 -3.74
N ALA A 347 -4.19 11.42 -4.23
CA ALA A 347 -3.44 12.36 -3.41
C ALA A 347 -4.36 13.47 -2.85
N GLY A 348 -5.23 14.03 -3.69
CA GLY A 348 -6.26 14.98 -3.27
C GLY A 348 -7.27 14.37 -2.29
N LEU A 349 -7.64 13.12 -2.51
CA LEU A 349 -8.56 12.40 -1.64
C LEU A 349 -7.94 12.13 -0.26
N ILE A 350 -6.71 11.63 -0.18
CA ILE A 350 -6.00 11.40 1.08
C ILE A 350 -5.81 12.72 1.84
N LYS A 351 -5.47 13.82 1.16
CA LYS A 351 -5.43 15.16 1.78
C LYS A 351 -6.78 15.54 2.37
N THR A 352 -7.87 15.36 1.62
CA THR A 352 -9.21 15.76 2.05
C THR A 352 -9.71 14.86 3.19
N ALA A 353 -9.48 13.55 3.12
CA ALA A 353 -9.79 12.61 4.20
C ALA A 353 -9.02 12.95 5.50
N ALA A 354 -7.72 13.23 5.39
CA ALA A 354 -6.92 13.68 6.53
C ALA A 354 -7.41 15.03 7.09
N SER A 355 -7.85 15.96 6.22
CA SER A 355 -8.40 17.25 6.64
C SER A 355 -9.70 17.08 7.42
N LEU A 356 -10.59 16.19 6.98
CA LEU A 356 -11.83 15.83 7.69
C LEU A 356 -11.51 15.19 9.04
N PHE A 357 -10.61 14.20 9.05
CA PHE A 357 -10.22 13.48 10.27
C PHE A 357 -9.61 14.38 11.34
N HIS A 358 -8.71 15.27 10.94
CA HIS A 358 -8.04 16.23 11.84
C HIS A 358 -8.84 17.53 12.05
N ARG A 359 -9.93 17.72 11.32
CA ARG A 359 -10.74 18.96 11.32
C ARG A 359 -9.88 20.21 11.09
N GLU A 360 -8.92 20.09 10.19
CA GLU A 360 -7.97 21.16 9.88
C GLU A 360 -7.75 21.24 8.37
N LEU A 361 -7.90 22.40 7.77
CA LEU A 361 -7.68 22.64 6.36
C LEU A 361 -6.28 23.23 6.13
N PRO A 362 -5.39 22.50 5.43
CA PRO A 362 -4.07 22.99 5.08
C PRO A 362 -4.09 24.12 4.04
N PRO A 363 -3.04 24.96 3.95
CA PRO A 363 -2.97 26.02 2.96
C PRO A 363 -2.68 25.49 1.55
N THR A 364 -3.27 26.15 0.56
CA THR A 364 -2.85 26.08 -0.86
C THR A 364 -1.71 27.07 -1.06
N LEU A 365 -0.63 26.61 -1.71
CA LEU A 365 0.56 27.42 -1.94
C LEU A 365 0.46 28.22 -3.25
N ASN A 366 1.39 29.13 -3.46
CA ASN A 366 1.60 29.88 -4.71
C ASN A 366 0.40 30.71 -5.22
N HIS A 367 -0.68 30.87 -4.43
CA HIS A 367 -1.79 31.75 -4.74
C HIS A 367 -1.58 33.10 -4.05
N ARG A 368 -1.13 34.09 -4.81
CA ARG A 368 -0.82 35.46 -4.34
C ARG A 368 -1.79 36.51 -4.85
N ARG A 369 -2.20 36.37 -6.12
CA ARG A 369 -3.12 37.28 -6.80
C ARG A 369 -4.09 36.43 -7.65
N PRO A 370 -5.40 36.66 -7.51
CA PRO A 370 -6.36 35.94 -8.33
C PRO A 370 -6.07 36.04 -9.82
N ASN A 371 -6.32 34.95 -10.54
CA ASN A 371 -6.29 34.93 -12.00
C ASN A 371 -7.36 35.90 -12.51
N PRO A 372 -7.02 36.87 -13.38
CA PRO A 372 -7.99 37.86 -13.89
C PRO A 372 -9.13 37.23 -14.71
N ASP A 373 -8.94 36.01 -15.24
CA ASP A 373 -9.95 35.28 -16.01
C ASP A 373 -10.92 34.49 -15.08
N ILE A 374 -10.74 34.61 -13.75
CA ILE A 374 -11.55 33.93 -12.74
C ILE A 374 -12.16 34.98 -11.80
N ASP A 375 -13.46 35.25 -11.96
CA ASP A 375 -14.23 36.09 -11.04
C ASP A 375 -14.57 35.30 -9.76
N LEU A 376 -13.61 35.17 -8.85
CA LEU A 376 -13.78 34.39 -7.60
C LEU A 376 -14.95 34.87 -6.77
N ASP A 377 -15.19 36.20 -6.68
CA ASP A 377 -16.27 36.77 -5.88
C ASP A 377 -17.63 36.52 -6.53
N GLY A 378 -17.76 36.72 -7.83
CA GLY A 378 -18.98 36.40 -8.58
C GLY A 378 -19.31 34.92 -8.58
N LEU A 379 -18.30 34.06 -8.61
CA LEU A 379 -18.44 32.59 -8.54
C LEU A 379 -18.63 32.06 -7.11
N ARG A 380 -18.54 32.92 -6.08
CA ARG A 380 -18.60 32.52 -4.66
C ARG A 380 -17.55 31.52 -4.25
N LEU A 381 -16.32 31.66 -4.76
CA LEU A 381 -15.18 30.81 -4.46
C LEU A 381 -14.14 31.59 -3.64
N ARG A 382 -13.41 30.88 -2.77
CA ARG A 382 -12.25 31.42 -2.04
C ARG A 382 -11.16 30.38 -1.93
N VAL A 383 -9.96 30.70 -2.42
CA VAL A 383 -8.80 29.82 -2.27
C VAL A 383 -8.33 29.84 -0.82
N SER A 384 -8.18 28.66 -0.21
CA SER A 384 -7.68 28.49 1.16
C SER A 384 -6.15 28.64 1.17
N THR A 385 -5.65 29.86 1.44
CA THR A 385 -4.21 30.16 1.44
C THR A 385 -3.57 30.12 2.82
N ARG A 386 -4.33 29.83 3.86
CA ARG A 386 -3.87 29.75 5.25
C ARG A 386 -4.42 28.52 5.92
N ARG A 387 -3.62 27.92 6.80
CA ARG A 387 -4.07 26.87 7.69
C ARG A 387 -5.16 27.40 8.62
N ARG A 388 -6.23 26.64 8.80
CA ARG A 388 -7.35 26.99 9.67
C ARG A 388 -7.95 25.77 10.34
N ALA A 389 -8.42 25.91 11.57
CA ALA A 389 -9.30 24.95 12.18
C ALA A 389 -10.63 24.93 11.41
N TRP A 390 -11.17 23.75 11.21
CA TRP A 390 -12.38 23.52 10.46
C TRP A 390 -13.45 23.03 11.43
N GLN A 391 -14.29 23.95 11.86
CA GLN A 391 -15.40 23.64 12.74
C GLN A 391 -16.71 23.83 11.97
N PRO A 392 -17.57 22.83 11.93
CA PRO A 392 -18.91 23.00 11.38
C PRO A 392 -19.71 23.84 12.35
N ASP A 393 -20.29 24.91 11.85
CA ASP A 393 -21.25 25.72 12.63
C ASP A 393 -22.56 24.94 12.80
N GLU A 394 -22.91 24.08 11.80
CA GLU A 394 -24.10 23.24 11.78
C GLU A 394 -23.86 22.00 10.91
N GLY A 395 -24.16 20.81 11.44
CA GLY A 395 -24.12 19.55 10.71
C GLY A 395 -22.72 18.96 10.42
N PRO A 396 -22.66 17.80 9.76
CA PRO A 396 -21.42 17.13 9.37
C PRO A 396 -20.76 17.84 8.19
N LEU A 397 -19.41 17.85 8.19
CA LEU A 397 -18.63 18.43 7.09
C LEU A 397 -18.72 17.59 5.82
N VAL A 398 -18.98 18.28 4.69
CA VAL A 398 -18.98 17.67 3.35
C VAL A 398 -17.94 18.35 2.47
N CYS A 399 -17.19 17.54 1.72
CA CYS A 399 -16.14 17.96 0.82
C CYS A 399 -16.24 17.31 -0.55
N GLY A 400 -15.70 17.98 -1.58
CA GLY A 400 -15.52 17.41 -2.90
C GLY A 400 -14.07 17.20 -3.26
N VAL A 401 -13.77 16.25 -4.15
CA VAL A 401 -12.47 16.03 -4.77
C VAL A 401 -12.65 15.85 -6.26
N SER A 402 -12.00 16.69 -7.06
CA SER A 402 -12.07 16.69 -8.53
C SER A 402 -10.79 16.16 -9.16
N SER A 403 -10.92 15.38 -10.21
CA SER A 403 -9.80 15.01 -11.09
C SER A 403 -10.29 14.87 -12.53
N PHE A 404 -9.64 15.58 -13.45
CA PHE A 404 -10.04 15.67 -14.85
C PHE A 404 -8.91 15.20 -15.76
N GLY A 405 -9.19 14.22 -16.60
CA GLY A 405 -8.22 13.64 -17.53
C GLY A 405 -8.08 14.46 -18.80
N LEU A 406 -6.86 14.51 -19.36
CA LEU A 406 -6.56 15.19 -20.61
C LEU A 406 -7.41 14.68 -21.79
N GLY A 407 -7.80 13.41 -21.77
CA GLY A 407 -8.70 12.79 -22.74
C GLY A 407 -10.19 13.04 -22.50
N GLY A 408 -10.55 13.97 -21.60
CA GLY A 408 -11.91 14.41 -21.32
C GLY A 408 -12.65 13.58 -20.27
N THR A 409 -12.06 12.56 -19.66
CA THR A 409 -12.71 11.82 -18.56
C THR A 409 -12.64 12.61 -17.27
N ASN A 410 -13.79 13.04 -16.76
CA ASN A 410 -13.93 13.81 -15.52
C ASN A 410 -14.42 12.90 -14.40
N ALA A 411 -13.85 13.05 -13.21
CA ALA A 411 -14.29 12.37 -12.00
C ALA A 411 -14.43 13.35 -10.83
N HIS A 412 -15.48 13.17 -10.05
CA HIS A 412 -15.73 13.93 -8.82
C HIS A 412 -16.23 13.01 -7.72
N VAL A 413 -15.69 13.16 -6.52
CA VAL A 413 -16.01 12.35 -5.34
C VAL A 413 -16.52 13.26 -4.25
N VAL A 414 -17.60 12.85 -3.58
CA VAL A 414 -18.18 13.56 -2.43
C VAL A 414 -17.84 12.79 -1.16
N LEU A 415 -17.15 13.44 -0.24
CA LEU A 415 -16.74 12.91 1.05
C LEU A 415 -17.56 13.56 2.18
N GLY A 416 -17.90 12.76 3.17
CA GLY A 416 -18.52 13.22 4.42
C GLY A 416 -17.59 12.98 5.62
N GLU A 417 -17.78 13.75 6.66
CA GLU A 417 -17.14 13.50 7.96
C GLU A 417 -17.54 12.11 8.47
N ALA A 418 -16.62 11.43 9.16
CA ALA A 418 -16.94 10.18 9.84
C ALA A 418 -18.05 10.41 10.88
N PRO A 419 -19.02 9.49 11.03
CA PRO A 419 -19.99 9.57 12.10
C PRO A 419 -19.30 9.70 13.45
N ARG A 420 -19.75 10.65 14.27
CA ARG A 420 -19.26 10.73 15.65
C ARG A 420 -19.69 9.45 16.35
N ARG A 421 -18.73 8.72 16.89
CA ARG A 421 -19.09 7.73 17.91
C ARG A 421 -19.77 8.53 19.03
N GLU A 422 -21.04 8.28 19.26
CA GLU A 422 -21.57 8.53 20.58
C GLU A 422 -20.70 7.67 21.48
N ASP A 423 -19.89 8.32 22.33
CA ASP A 423 -19.16 7.62 23.36
C ASP A 423 -20.23 6.75 24.03
N ALA A 424 -20.17 5.45 23.75
CA ALA A 424 -20.97 4.50 24.51
C ALA A 424 -20.52 4.77 25.94
N ALA A 425 -21.34 5.53 26.65
CA ALA A 425 -21.05 5.99 27.99
C ALA A 425 -20.51 4.80 28.73
N ALA A 426 -19.25 4.85 29.13
CA ALA A 426 -18.67 3.87 30.00
C ALA A 426 -19.65 3.79 31.15
N GLY A 427 -20.46 2.71 31.19
CA GLY A 427 -21.45 2.52 32.23
C GLY A 427 -20.74 2.75 33.55
N PRO A 428 -21.34 3.49 34.48
CA PRO A 428 -20.70 3.77 35.76
C PRO A 428 -20.45 2.45 36.50
N GLY A 429 -19.20 2.15 36.74
CA GLY A 429 -18.83 1.29 37.84
C GLY A 429 -18.65 -0.20 37.61
N GLU A 430 -17.56 -0.53 36.90
CA GLU A 430 -16.74 -1.66 37.37
C GLU A 430 -15.27 -1.20 37.32
N PRO A 431 -14.47 -1.57 38.33
CA PRO A 431 -13.11 -1.06 38.44
C PRO A 431 -12.34 -1.38 37.17
N ALA A 432 -11.56 -0.40 36.69
CA ALA A 432 -10.48 -0.65 35.75
C ALA A 432 -9.76 -1.92 36.19
N ALA A 433 -9.60 -2.89 35.32
CA ALA A 433 -8.95 -4.16 35.66
C ALA A 433 -7.70 -3.90 36.50
N ALA A 434 -7.48 -4.74 37.50
CA ALA A 434 -6.47 -4.52 38.53
C ALA A 434 -5.13 -4.10 37.93
N ALA A 435 -4.64 -2.94 38.31
CA ALA A 435 -3.30 -2.50 37.97
C ALA A 435 -2.31 -3.58 38.40
N GLY A 436 -1.50 -4.10 37.48
CA GLY A 436 -0.46 -5.09 37.78
C GLY A 436 -0.64 -6.48 37.15
N GLU A 437 -1.63 -6.68 36.27
CA GLU A 437 -1.69 -7.94 35.51
C GLU A 437 -0.70 -7.91 34.31
N PRO A 438 0.07 -9.01 34.11
CA PRO A 438 0.99 -9.12 32.98
C PRO A 438 0.24 -9.14 31.65
N VAL A 439 0.69 -8.33 30.70
CA VAL A 439 0.14 -8.21 29.35
C VAL A 439 1.18 -8.65 28.33
N PRO A 440 0.90 -9.62 27.45
CA PRO A 440 1.78 -9.97 26.36
C PRO A 440 1.67 -8.92 25.23
N VAL A 441 2.81 -8.45 24.71
CA VAL A 441 2.93 -7.60 23.52
C VAL A 441 3.75 -8.35 22.50
N LEU A 442 3.20 -8.53 21.30
CA LEU A 442 3.71 -9.43 20.28
C LEU A 442 4.41 -8.65 19.17
N LEU A 443 5.52 -9.20 18.68
CA LEU A 443 6.24 -8.67 17.53
C LEU A 443 6.58 -9.82 16.58
N SER A 444 6.64 -9.50 15.30
CA SER A 444 7.20 -10.42 14.32
C SER A 444 7.87 -9.67 13.17
N GLY A 445 8.80 -10.34 12.52
CA GLY A 445 9.49 -9.85 11.35
C GLY A 445 9.76 -11.00 10.37
N HIS A 446 9.96 -10.68 9.10
CA HIS A 446 10.41 -11.67 8.13
C HIS A 446 11.85 -12.11 8.43
N THR A 447 12.67 -11.16 8.91
CA THR A 447 14.05 -11.36 9.33
C THR A 447 14.28 -10.85 10.76
N ASP A 448 15.40 -11.25 11.39
CA ASP A 448 15.81 -10.72 12.69
C ASP A 448 16.02 -9.20 12.66
N ALA A 449 16.51 -8.66 11.54
CA ALA A 449 16.67 -7.22 11.35
C ALA A 449 15.32 -6.50 11.36
N ALA A 450 14.31 -7.06 10.67
CA ALA A 450 12.95 -6.52 10.67
C ALA A 450 12.31 -6.57 12.07
N LEU A 451 12.47 -7.70 12.80
CA LEU A 451 11.97 -7.82 14.17
C LEU A 451 12.59 -6.76 15.09
N ARG A 452 13.93 -6.57 15.04
CA ARG A 452 14.61 -5.52 15.82
C ARG A 452 14.13 -4.11 15.46
N ALA A 453 13.93 -3.82 14.17
CA ALA A 453 13.40 -2.55 13.73
C ALA A 453 11.97 -2.30 14.24
N GLN A 454 11.12 -3.34 14.23
CA GLN A 454 9.77 -3.27 14.82
C GLN A 454 9.81 -2.99 16.34
N ALA A 455 10.74 -3.64 17.06
CA ALA A 455 10.91 -3.41 18.49
C ALA A 455 11.32 -1.97 18.79
N ALA A 456 12.26 -1.41 18.01
CA ALA A 456 12.67 -0.01 18.13
C ALA A 456 11.50 0.97 17.90
N LEU A 457 10.77 0.80 16.79
CA LEU A 457 9.62 1.65 16.46
C LEU A 457 8.52 1.58 17.53
N LEU A 458 8.25 0.39 18.07
CA LEU A 458 7.24 0.23 19.12
C LEU A 458 7.72 0.86 20.43
N ALA A 459 8.99 0.72 20.80
CA ALA A 459 9.56 1.38 21.98
C ALA A 459 9.41 2.90 21.88
N ASP A 460 9.80 3.49 20.72
CA ASP A 460 9.68 4.94 20.47
C ASP A 460 8.22 5.41 20.49
N ARG A 461 7.29 4.59 19.99
CA ARG A 461 5.85 4.89 20.01
C ARG A 461 5.26 4.93 21.41
N LEU A 462 5.74 4.06 22.31
CA LEU A 462 5.24 3.92 23.67
C LEU A 462 5.92 4.85 24.68
N ASP A 463 7.12 5.34 24.37
CA ASP A 463 7.89 6.22 25.23
C ASP A 463 7.14 7.55 25.45
N GLY A 464 6.88 7.90 26.72
CA GLY A 464 6.16 9.10 27.10
C GLY A 464 4.66 9.14 26.74
N ARG A 465 4.04 8.01 26.38
CA ARG A 465 2.63 7.92 25.97
C ARG A 465 1.78 7.25 27.05
N ASP A 466 1.52 7.98 28.14
CA ASP A 466 0.72 7.49 29.28
C ASP A 466 -0.77 7.29 28.95
N ASP A 467 -1.22 7.83 27.82
CA ASP A 467 -2.58 7.69 27.32
C ASP A 467 -2.93 6.33 26.69
N LEU A 468 -1.92 5.48 26.40
CA LEU A 468 -2.14 4.17 25.77
C LEU A 468 -2.28 3.07 26.82
N ASP A 469 -3.37 2.31 26.79
CA ASP A 469 -3.54 1.10 27.60
C ASP A 469 -2.68 -0.05 27.03
N LEU A 470 -1.96 -0.79 27.89
CA LEU A 470 -1.12 -1.92 27.48
C LEU A 470 -1.93 -3.07 26.88
N ARG A 471 -3.17 -3.28 27.30
CA ARG A 471 -4.05 -4.30 26.74
C ARG A 471 -4.48 -3.96 25.33
N ASP A 472 -4.72 -2.67 25.06
CA ASP A 472 -5.04 -2.17 23.73
C ASP A 472 -3.84 -2.33 22.78
N VAL A 473 -2.62 -2.04 23.27
CA VAL A 473 -1.36 -2.29 22.55
C VAL A 473 -1.17 -3.78 22.29
N GLY A 474 -1.38 -4.62 23.31
CA GLY A 474 -1.27 -6.07 23.20
C GLY A 474 -2.26 -6.62 22.17
N LEU A 475 -3.55 -6.28 22.30
CA LEU A 475 -4.59 -6.71 21.34
C LEU A 475 -4.25 -6.28 19.92
N ALA A 476 -3.85 -5.03 19.72
CA ALA A 476 -3.44 -4.53 18.41
C ALA A 476 -2.27 -5.35 17.84
N SER A 477 -1.24 -5.64 18.65
CA SER A 477 -0.08 -6.41 18.21
C SER A 477 -0.45 -7.85 17.80
N ALA A 478 -1.48 -8.41 18.43
CA ALA A 478 -1.94 -9.77 18.21
C ALA A 478 -2.90 -9.94 17.02
N THR A 479 -3.72 -8.91 16.74
CA THR A 479 -4.86 -9.05 15.80
C THR A 479 -4.75 -8.21 14.54
N THR A 480 -3.89 -7.18 14.54
CA THR A 480 -3.79 -6.21 13.43
C THR A 480 -2.46 -6.27 12.69
N ARG A 481 -1.60 -7.20 13.04
CA ARG A 481 -0.27 -7.40 12.43
C ARG A 481 -0.13 -8.82 11.88
N ALA A 482 0.65 -8.98 10.84
CA ALA A 482 0.99 -10.30 10.31
C ALA A 482 1.86 -11.07 11.31
N ALA A 483 1.58 -12.36 11.46
CA ALA A 483 2.41 -13.25 12.26
C ALA A 483 3.51 -13.86 11.36
N LEU A 484 4.63 -13.15 11.25
CA LEU A 484 5.77 -13.48 10.40
C LEU A 484 6.69 -14.56 11.03
N PRO A 485 7.66 -15.12 10.27
CA PRO A 485 8.47 -16.26 10.73
C PRO A 485 9.33 -16.01 11.97
N VAL A 486 9.90 -14.80 12.12
CA VAL A 486 10.71 -14.46 13.31
C VAL A 486 9.81 -13.77 14.32
N ARG A 487 9.63 -14.36 15.49
CA ARG A 487 8.66 -13.91 16.49
C ARG A 487 9.29 -13.60 17.84
N ALA A 488 8.75 -12.59 18.49
CA ALA A 488 9.03 -12.26 19.88
C ALA A 488 7.75 -11.86 20.60
N ALA A 489 7.72 -12.11 21.90
CA ALA A 489 6.68 -11.65 22.80
C ALA A 489 7.33 -11.07 24.06
N VAL A 490 6.90 -9.89 24.47
CA VAL A 490 7.30 -9.25 25.71
C VAL A 490 6.10 -9.25 26.65
N VAL A 491 6.19 -9.97 27.75
CA VAL A 491 5.17 -9.97 28.79
C VAL A 491 5.57 -8.95 29.85
N ALA A 492 4.74 -7.94 30.10
CA ALA A 492 5.06 -6.86 31.02
C ALA A 492 3.84 -6.40 31.81
N VAL A 493 4.07 -5.93 33.04
CA VAL A 493 3.04 -5.36 33.93
C VAL A 493 2.98 -3.84 33.86
N ALA A 494 4.05 -3.20 33.36
CA ALA A 494 4.18 -1.76 33.29
C ALA A 494 4.87 -1.30 32.00
N ARG A 495 4.44 -0.15 31.49
CA ARG A 495 4.97 0.41 30.22
C ARG A 495 6.47 0.72 30.26
N PRO A 496 7.05 1.35 31.32
CA PRO A 496 8.48 1.61 31.33
C PRO A 496 9.32 0.33 31.21
N ALA A 497 8.90 -0.75 31.85
CA ALA A 497 9.54 -2.05 31.76
C ALA A 497 9.39 -2.65 30.36
N LEU A 498 8.20 -2.55 29.74
CA LEU A 498 7.99 -2.95 28.34
C LEU A 498 8.92 -2.19 27.39
N VAL A 499 8.99 -0.86 27.49
CA VAL A 499 9.86 -0.02 26.64
C VAL A 499 11.33 -0.40 26.79
N ALA A 500 11.80 -0.64 28.01
CA ALA A 500 13.18 -1.08 28.26
C ALA A 500 13.48 -2.41 27.56
N ARG A 501 12.58 -3.39 27.67
CA ARG A 501 12.75 -4.71 27.02
C ARG A 501 12.65 -4.65 25.50
N LEU A 502 11.81 -3.79 24.96
CA LEU A 502 11.74 -3.54 23.50
C LEU A 502 13.05 -2.93 22.97
N ARG A 503 13.68 -2.03 23.73
CA ARG A 503 14.99 -1.46 23.37
C ARG A 503 16.10 -2.50 23.40
N GLU A 504 16.15 -3.35 24.41
CA GLU A 504 17.09 -4.47 24.46
C GLU A 504 16.90 -5.45 23.28
N LEU A 505 15.64 -5.76 22.94
CA LEU A 505 15.33 -6.58 21.75
C LEU A 505 15.80 -5.91 20.46
N ALA A 506 15.62 -4.59 20.33
CA ALA A 506 16.09 -3.81 19.20
C ALA A 506 17.62 -3.83 19.06
N GLU A 507 18.35 -3.80 20.18
CA GLU A 507 19.83 -3.86 20.23
C GLU A 507 20.37 -5.28 20.05
N GLY A 508 19.52 -6.31 20.17
CA GLY A 508 19.94 -7.71 20.08
C GLY A 508 20.68 -8.22 21.34
N THR A 509 20.50 -7.54 22.48
CA THR A 509 21.22 -7.81 23.75
C THR A 509 20.42 -8.74 24.70
N HIS A 510 19.38 -9.39 24.21
CA HIS A 510 18.59 -10.33 24.99
C HIS A 510 19.30 -11.69 25.17
N GLY A 511 19.13 -12.31 26.34
CA GLY A 511 19.92 -13.46 26.80
C GLY A 511 19.71 -14.77 26.03
N ASP A 512 20.62 -15.73 26.25
CA ASP A 512 20.80 -16.96 25.46
C ASP A 512 20.09 -18.22 26.03
N GLY A 513 19.05 -18.09 26.83
CA GLY A 513 18.30 -19.24 27.38
C GLY A 513 17.47 -19.96 26.30
N THR A 514 17.88 -21.16 25.84
CA THR A 514 17.13 -21.95 24.86
C THR A 514 16.38 -23.08 25.57
N HIS A 515 15.05 -23.19 25.36
CA HIS A 515 14.23 -24.32 25.82
C HIS A 515 14.26 -25.50 24.84
N ALA A 516 13.90 -26.69 25.36
CA ALA A 516 13.89 -27.92 24.55
C ALA A 516 12.91 -27.90 23.35
N ASP A 517 11.94 -26.98 23.35
CA ASP A 517 10.94 -26.77 22.31
C ASP A 517 11.35 -25.76 21.23
N GLY A 518 12.59 -25.25 21.26
CA GLY A 518 13.10 -24.27 20.32
C GLY A 518 12.76 -22.82 20.64
N THR A 519 12.07 -22.56 21.74
CA THR A 519 11.88 -21.19 22.28
C THR A 519 13.12 -20.76 23.05
N ARG A 520 13.39 -19.45 23.04
CA ARG A 520 14.35 -18.83 23.94
C ARG A 520 13.60 -17.96 24.92
N GLU A 521 13.83 -18.14 26.19
CA GLU A 521 13.30 -17.30 27.25
C GLU A 521 14.45 -16.59 27.96
N ASP A 522 14.41 -15.26 27.96
CA ASP A 522 15.20 -14.44 28.84
C ASP A 522 14.46 -14.33 30.16
N GLY A 523 14.88 -15.10 31.17
CA GLY A 523 14.13 -15.34 32.43
C GLY A 523 13.41 -14.12 32.99
N THR A 524 12.35 -14.38 33.77
CA THR A 524 11.56 -13.30 34.39
C THR A 524 12.45 -12.44 35.29
N ARG A 525 12.55 -11.15 35.03
CA ARG A 525 13.31 -10.19 35.85
C ARG A 525 12.57 -9.75 37.09
N GLU A 526 13.25 -9.05 38.00
CA GLU A 526 12.67 -8.51 39.24
C GLU A 526 11.51 -7.54 38.98
N ASP A 527 11.50 -6.86 37.79
CA ASP A 527 10.40 -5.99 37.36
C ASP A 527 9.17 -6.72 36.78
N GLY A 528 9.18 -8.07 36.83
CA GLY A 528 8.08 -8.93 36.36
C GLY A 528 7.99 -9.07 34.83
N THR A 529 9.03 -8.66 34.08
CA THR A 529 9.05 -8.78 32.61
C THR A 529 9.71 -10.07 32.14
N THR A 530 9.16 -10.64 31.04
CA THR A 530 9.72 -11.82 30.36
C THR A 530 9.76 -11.57 28.85
N VAL A 531 10.84 -11.96 28.19
CA VAL A 531 10.94 -11.96 26.70
C VAL A 531 11.03 -13.40 26.21
N LEU A 532 10.20 -13.72 25.24
CA LEU A 532 10.18 -14.99 24.54
C LEU A 532 10.49 -14.75 23.06
N THR A 533 11.38 -15.53 22.47
CA THR A 533 11.70 -15.46 21.03
C THR A 533 11.69 -16.86 20.42
N GLY A 534 11.43 -16.96 19.09
CA GLY A 534 11.46 -18.25 18.41
C GLY A 534 11.06 -18.15 16.95
N ARG A 535 11.11 -19.31 16.28
CA ARG A 535 10.68 -19.49 14.88
C ARG A 535 9.75 -20.70 14.82
N PRO A 536 8.49 -20.57 14.37
CA PRO A 536 7.59 -21.70 14.19
C PRO A 536 8.20 -22.74 13.24
N GLY A 537 8.09 -24.03 13.59
CA GLY A 537 8.58 -25.13 12.74
C GLY A 537 10.08 -25.41 12.82
N ALA A 538 10.87 -24.70 13.62
CA ALA A 538 12.25 -25.08 13.89
C ALA A 538 12.26 -26.41 14.67
N GLN A 539 12.73 -27.49 14.03
CA GLN A 539 12.94 -28.76 14.71
C GLN A 539 14.08 -28.63 15.72
N PRO A 540 13.98 -29.27 16.91
CA PRO A 540 15.11 -29.35 17.83
C PRO A 540 16.25 -30.11 17.12
N GLN A 541 17.39 -29.44 16.93
CA GLN A 541 18.59 -30.14 16.46
C GLN A 541 18.97 -31.22 17.48
N ASP A 542 19.23 -32.43 17.00
CA ASP A 542 19.60 -33.64 17.70
C ASP A 542 20.31 -33.43 19.05
N ARG A 543 19.60 -33.75 20.14
CA ARG A 543 20.22 -34.06 21.41
C ARG A 543 19.85 -35.49 21.83
N PRO A 544 20.78 -36.25 22.41
CA PRO A 544 20.50 -37.61 22.89
C PRO A 544 19.40 -37.56 23.97
N GLU A 545 18.49 -38.52 23.90
CA GLU A 545 17.39 -38.73 24.83
C GLU A 545 17.86 -38.75 26.27
N THR A 546 17.58 -37.68 27.00
CA THR A 546 17.51 -37.74 28.46
C THR A 546 16.02 -37.74 28.85
N GLN A 547 15.63 -38.77 29.60
CA GLN A 547 14.27 -39.04 30.06
C GLN A 547 13.59 -37.82 30.67
N PRO A 548 12.26 -37.62 30.44
CA PRO A 548 11.51 -36.52 31.02
C PRO A 548 11.40 -36.74 32.54
N GLN A 549 12.04 -35.86 33.30
CA GLN A 549 11.70 -35.71 34.71
C GLN A 549 10.43 -34.85 34.80
N ASP A 550 9.34 -35.48 35.23
CA ASP A 550 8.11 -34.82 35.61
C ASP A 550 8.38 -33.73 36.66
N ARG A 551 8.36 -32.46 36.20
CA ARG A 551 8.21 -31.33 37.12
C ARG A 551 6.73 -30.95 37.17
N PRO A 552 6.11 -30.94 38.37
CA PRO A 552 4.71 -30.54 38.50
C PRO A 552 4.55 -29.06 38.09
N ALA A 553 3.50 -28.79 37.31
CA ALA A 553 3.03 -27.46 36.99
C ALA A 553 2.86 -26.64 38.28
N ARG A 554 3.64 -25.57 38.46
CA ARG A 554 3.45 -24.62 39.56
C ARG A 554 2.47 -23.55 39.16
N GLY A 555 1.35 -23.52 39.82
CA GLY A 555 0.59 -22.33 40.20
C GLY A 555 -0.28 -21.67 39.10
N ASP A 556 -1.60 -21.85 39.25
CA ASP A 556 -2.67 -21.09 38.56
C ASP A 556 -2.66 -19.61 39.03
N GLY A 557 -1.78 -18.77 38.42
CA GLY A 557 -1.77 -17.34 38.64
C GLY A 557 -1.94 -16.60 37.30
N PRO A 558 -2.49 -15.38 37.26
CA PRO A 558 -2.70 -14.61 35.99
C PRO A 558 -1.43 -14.38 35.16
N GLY A 559 -0.25 -14.41 35.79
CA GLY A 559 1.04 -14.34 35.12
C GLY A 559 1.36 -15.55 34.23
N THR A 560 0.85 -16.72 34.56
CA THR A 560 1.06 -17.97 33.81
C THR A 560 0.25 -18.00 32.51
N ALA A 561 -0.96 -17.45 32.49
CA ALA A 561 -1.83 -17.43 31.32
C ALA A 561 -1.26 -16.49 30.23
N ALA A 562 -0.81 -15.29 30.60
CA ALA A 562 -0.18 -14.33 29.67
C ALA A 562 1.11 -14.90 29.06
N THR A 563 1.98 -15.50 29.86
CA THR A 563 3.22 -16.15 29.42
C THR A 563 2.94 -17.37 28.55
N ALA A 564 1.93 -18.18 28.87
CA ALA A 564 1.53 -19.32 28.06
C ALA A 564 0.99 -18.87 26.67
N ALA A 565 0.18 -17.82 26.63
CA ALA A 565 -0.29 -17.23 25.37
C ALA A 565 0.86 -16.68 24.51
N ALA A 566 1.82 -15.98 25.15
CA ALA A 566 3.02 -15.47 24.50
C ALA A 566 3.88 -16.61 23.91
N ALA A 567 4.11 -17.69 24.68
CA ALA A 567 4.83 -18.87 24.22
C ALA A 567 4.11 -19.57 23.06
N ALA A 568 2.78 -19.70 23.14
CA ALA A 568 1.98 -20.26 22.04
C ALA A 568 2.13 -19.44 20.74
N PHE A 569 2.11 -18.11 20.81
CA PHE A 569 2.35 -17.24 19.65
C PHE A 569 3.73 -17.47 19.04
N VAL A 570 4.77 -17.49 19.86
CA VAL A 570 6.16 -17.67 19.39
C VAL A 570 6.33 -19.02 18.70
N LEU A 571 5.65 -20.07 19.19
CA LEU A 571 5.61 -21.40 18.59
C LEU A 571 4.66 -21.52 17.39
N GLY A 572 3.93 -20.49 17.02
CA GLY A 572 2.97 -20.51 15.91
C GLY A 572 1.66 -21.24 16.22
N LYS A 573 1.34 -21.45 17.48
CA LYS A 573 0.07 -22.06 17.90
C LYS A 573 -1.06 -21.03 17.93
N PRO A 574 -2.30 -21.42 17.62
CA PRO A 574 -3.44 -20.52 17.71
C PRO A 574 -3.73 -20.11 19.16
N VAL A 575 -4.13 -18.84 19.34
CA VAL A 575 -4.48 -18.26 20.65
C VAL A 575 -5.77 -17.45 20.52
N ASP A 576 -6.68 -17.59 21.48
CA ASP A 576 -7.85 -16.71 21.60
C ASP A 576 -7.46 -15.41 22.30
N TRP A 577 -7.09 -14.42 21.49
CA TRP A 577 -6.60 -13.13 21.98
C TRP A 577 -7.68 -12.30 22.68
N LEU A 578 -8.96 -12.46 22.33
CA LEU A 578 -10.06 -11.78 23.05
C LEU A 578 -10.21 -12.31 24.47
N ALA A 579 -9.99 -13.61 24.68
CA ALA A 579 -9.96 -14.18 26.04
C ALA A 579 -8.74 -13.69 26.84
N VAL A 580 -7.58 -13.46 26.17
CA VAL A 580 -6.35 -12.97 26.84
C VAL A 580 -6.48 -11.50 27.27
N TYR A 581 -6.94 -10.62 26.37
CA TYR A 581 -6.97 -9.17 26.65
C TYR A 581 -8.31 -8.67 27.22
N GLY A 582 -9.35 -9.49 27.11
CA GLY A 582 -10.70 -9.19 27.58
C GLY A 582 -11.54 -8.39 26.59
N PRO A 583 -12.87 -8.39 26.75
CA PRO A 583 -13.82 -7.85 25.77
C PRO A 583 -13.84 -6.31 25.69
N ARG A 584 -13.18 -5.62 26.61
CA ARG A 584 -13.10 -4.15 26.65
C ARG A 584 -11.88 -3.59 25.90
N ALA A 585 -10.86 -4.42 25.66
CA ALA A 585 -9.68 -3.99 24.94
C ALA A 585 -10.06 -3.52 23.51
N ARG A 586 -9.43 -2.45 23.06
CA ARG A 586 -9.61 -1.90 21.72
C ARG A 586 -8.24 -1.78 21.06
N PRO A 587 -8.07 -2.21 19.79
CA PRO A 587 -6.76 -2.15 19.15
C PRO A 587 -6.22 -0.71 19.11
N ALA A 588 -5.05 -0.50 19.70
CA ALA A 588 -4.32 0.78 19.61
C ALA A 588 -3.68 0.98 18.23
N ASP A 589 -3.32 2.24 17.90
CA ASP A 589 -2.54 2.53 16.70
C ASP A 589 -1.06 2.24 16.95
N LEU A 590 -0.55 1.19 16.30
CA LEU A 590 0.84 0.75 16.37
C LEU A 590 1.66 1.28 15.19
N PRO A 591 2.99 1.34 15.29
CA PRO A 591 3.87 1.59 14.16
C PRO A 591 3.61 0.60 13.02
N LEU A 592 3.77 1.06 11.78
CA LEU A 592 3.67 0.24 10.59
C LEU A 592 4.95 -0.61 10.42
N TYR A 593 4.88 -1.65 9.57
CA TYR A 593 5.99 -2.57 9.34
C TYR A 593 7.24 -1.87 8.81
N ALA A 594 8.41 -2.23 9.37
CA ALA A 594 9.71 -1.69 9.00
C ALA A 594 10.35 -2.51 7.88
N PHE A 595 10.07 -2.18 6.63
CA PHE A 595 10.64 -2.88 5.48
C PHE A 595 12.16 -2.85 5.45
N GLN A 596 12.76 -3.98 5.05
CA GLN A 596 14.22 -4.17 4.91
C GLN A 596 14.61 -4.01 3.44
N ARG A 597 14.51 -2.79 2.94
CA ARG A 597 14.64 -2.45 1.52
C ARG A 597 16.08 -2.57 1.00
N ARG A 598 16.21 -3.11 -0.23
CA ARG A 598 17.45 -3.19 -1.02
C ARG A 598 17.21 -2.60 -2.41
N PRO A 599 18.26 -2.13 -3.12
CA PRO A 599 18.10 -1.56 -4.46
C PRO A 599 17.92 -2.66 -5.51
N TYR A 600 16.94 -2.47 -6.41
CA TYR A 600 16.67 -3.30 -7.58
C TYR A 600 16.39 -2.40 -8.77
N TRP A 601 17.12 -2.60 -9.87
CA TRP A 601 16.93 -1.81 -11.08
C TRP A 601 17.28 -2.63 -12.32
N LEU A 602 16.70 -2.26 -13.48
CA LEU A 602 17.08 -2.85 -14.76
C LEU A 602 18.56 -2.56 -15.05
N ASP A 603 19.32 -3.59 -15.36
CA ASP A 603 20.68 -3.43 -15.89
C ASP A 603 20.59 -3.03 -17.37
N THR A 604 20.72 -1.73 -17.63
CA THR A 604 20.73 -1.17 -19.01
C THR A 604 22.15 -1.13 -19.60
N THR A 605 23.17 -1.56 -18.86
CA THR A 605 24.58 -1.51 -19.30
C THR A 605 24.95 -2.69 -20.17
N THR A 606 24.19 -3.76 -20.17
CA THR A 606 24.28 -4.81 -21.20
C THR A 606 23.65 -4.28 -22.48
N SER A 607 24.38 -3.35 -23.15
CA SER A 607 24.06 -2.93 -24.51
C SER A 607 23.88 -4.17 -25.38
N ALA A 608 22.87 -4.14 -26.24
CA ALA A 608 22.71 -5.07 -27.34
C ALA A 608 24.06 -5.34 -28.04
N GLY A 609 24.81 -6.28 -27.54
CA GLY A 609 25.65 -7.08 -28.40
C GLY A 609 24.69 -7.62 -29.44
N GLY A 610 24.93 -7.32 -30.70
CA GLY A 610 24.14 -7.80 -31.82
C GLY A 610 23.86 -9.28 -31.74
N PRO A 611 22.94 -9.81 -32.55
CA PRO A 611 22.47 -11.17 -32.41
C PRO A 611 23.68 -12.03 -32.06
N ALA A 612 23.65 -12.56 -30.81
CA ALA A 612 24.67 -13.50 -30.39
C ALA A 612 24.72 -14.50 -31.52
N ALA A 613 25.86 -14.54 -32.21
CA ALA A 613 26.15 -15.65 -33.09
C ALA A 613 25.61 -16.89 -32.38
N GLU A 614 24.91 -17.74 -33.12
CA GLU A 614 24.59 -19.08 -32.69
C GLU A 614 25.93 -19.77 -32.32
N ASP A 615 26.50 -19.34 -31.21
CA ASP A 615 27.58 -20.07 -30.56
C ASP A 615 26.93 -21.35 -30.06
N ALA A 616 27.36 -22.44 -30.64
CA ALA A 616 27.07 -23.78 -30.22
C ALA A 616 27.09 -23.80 -28.69
N ALA A 617 25.90 -24.03 -28.10
CA ALA A 617 25.75 -24.11 -26.65
C ALA A 617 26.86 -25.05 -26.15
N PRO A 618 27.64 -24.67 -25.12
CA PRO A 618 28.61 -25.59 -24.56
C PRO A 618 27.79 -26.80 -24.10
N GLN A 619 28.02 -27.95 -24.78
CA GLN A 619 27.46 -29.19 -24.34
C GLN A 619 28.07 -29.49 -22.99
N TRP A 620 27.26 -29.29 -21.96
CA TRP A 620 27.67 -29.61 -20.60
C TRP A 620 28.00 -31.10 -20.53
N SER A 621 29.21 -31.43 -20.08
CA SER A 621 29.76 -32.80 -20.06
C SER A 621 30.00 -33.30 -18.64
N GLY A 622 29.48 -32.59 -17.62
CA GLY A 622 29.66 -32.94 -16.22
C GLY A 622 28.66 -33.96 -15.65
N ASP A 623 28.65 -34.14 -14.32
CA ASP A 623 27.64 -34.98 -13.65
C ASP A 623 26.30 -34.19 -13.53
N PRO A 624 25.14 -34.77 -13.93
CA PRO A 624 23.82 -34.18 -13.69
C PRO A 624 23.55 -33.74 -12.26
N LEU A 625 24.25 -34.29 -11.27
CA LEU A 625 24.17 -33.88 -9.88
C LEU A 625 24.59 -32.41 -9.72
N ASP A 626 25.78 -32.05 -10.20
CA ASP A 626 26.31 -30.69 -10.06
C ASP A 626 25.43 -29.68 -10.80
N LEU A 627 24.97 -30.04 -12.01
CA LEU A 627 24.09 -29.18 -12.79
C LEU A 627 22.77 -28.88 -12.09
N VAL A 628 22.06 -29.91 -11.60
CA VAL A 628 20.75 -29.75 -10.96
C VAL A 628 20.91 -28.98 -9.65
N LEU A 629 21.93 -29.24 -8.85
CA LEU A 629 22.20 -28.53 -7.62
C LEU A 629 22.51 -27.07 -7.87
N ASP A 630 23.47 -26.76 -8.74
CA ASP A 630 23.87 -25.39 -9.02
C ASP A 630 22.71 -24.56 -9.57
N LEU A 631 21.97 -25.08 -10.53
CA LEU A 631 20.82 -24.39 -11.10
C LEU A 631 19.69 -24.22 -10.08
N THR A 632 19.43 -25.22 -9.24
CA THR A 632 18.39 -25.13 -8.19
C THR A 632 18.78 -24.10 -7.15
N VAL A 633 20.03 -24.09 -6.66
CA VAL A 633 20.58 -23.10 -5.71
C VAL A 633 20.49 -21.69 -6.30
N GLN A 634 20.90 -21.55 -7.57
CA GLN A 634 20.85 -20.27 -8.28
C GLN A 634 19.40 -19.73 -8.41
N ILE A 635 18.46 -20.59 -8.82
CA ILE A 635 17.06 -20.21 -9.00
C ILE A 635 16.37 -19.88 -7.67
N LEU A 636 16.75 -20.58 -6.60
CA LEU A 636 16.29 -20.27 -5.23
C LEU A 636 16.94 -19.01 -4.63
N GLY A 637 17.91 -18.41 -5.33
CA GLY A 637 18.64 -17.25 -4.82
C GLY A 637 19.50 -17.53 -3.59
N ARG A 638 19.89 -18.80 -3.36
CA ARG A 638 20.77 -19.20 -2.25
C ARG A 638 22.23 -18.99 -2.59
N ALA A 639 23.09 -18.96 -1.56
CA ALA A 639 24.54 -18.84 -1.77
C ALA A 639 25.10 -20.05 -2.57
N PRO A 640 26.06 -19.85 -3.48
CA PRO A 640 26.70 -20.96 -4.19
C PRO A 640 27.21 -22.03 -3.23
N GLY A 641 26.91 -23.31 -3.50
CA GLY A 641 27.30 -24.43 -2.64
C GLY A 641 26.39 -24.62 -1.40
N ALA A 642 25.24 -23.95 -1.32
CA ALA A 642 24.26 -24.23 -0.28
C ALA A 642 23.78 -25.68 -0.34
N ASP A 643 23.71 -26.34 0.81
CA ASP A 643 23.23 -27.70 0.94
C ASP A 643 21.73 -27.78 0.62
N LEU A 644 21.35 -28.74 -0.22
CA LEU A 644 19.95 -28.99 -0.60
C LEU A 644 19.60 -30.43 -0.24
N ASP A 645 18.44 -30.59 0.38
CA ASP A 645 17.86 -31.92 0.59
C ASP A 645 17.40 -32.48 -0.77
N LEU A 646 18.10 -33.51 -1.26
CA LEU A 646 17.83 -34.08 -2.57
C LEU A 646 16.52 -34.88 -2.64
N ASP A 647 15.99 -35.30 -1.50
CA ASP A 647 14.76 -36.08 -1.39
C ASP A 647 13.54 -35.21 -1.13
N ALA A 648 13.73 -33.95 -0.75
CA ALA A 648 12.64 -33.00 -0.64
C ALA A 648 12.10 -32.63 -2.02
N THR A 649 10.77 -32.40 -2.12
CA THR A 649 10.18 -31.95 -3.40
C THR A 649 10.65 -30.55 -3.75
N PHE A 650 10.70 -30.22 -5.04
CA PHE A 650 11.03 -28.85 -5.48
C PHE A 650 10.11 -27.81 -4.83
N THR A 651 8.86 -28.16 -4.58
CA THR A 651 7.90 -27.29 -3.88
C THR A 651 8.29 -27.08 -2.40
N ASP A 652 8.71 -28.15 -1.71
CA ASP A 652 9.16 -28.08 -0.31
C ASP A 652 10.49 -27.30 -0.17
N LEU A 653 11.33 -27.35 -1.22
CA LEU A 653 12.56 -26.54 -1.31
C LEU A 653 12.27 -25.06 -1.57
N GLY A 654 11.01 -24.70 -1.94
CA GLY A 654 10.58 -23.35 -2.21
C GLY A 654 10.51 -22.95 -3.67
N LEU A 655 10.57 -23.90 -4.62
CA LEU A 655 10.33 -23.61 -6.04
C LEU A 655 8.83 -23.44 -6.31
N ASP A 656 8.48 -22.28 -6.86
CA ASP A 656 7.15 -22.06 -7.43
C ASP A 656 7.04 -22.59 -8.88
N SER A 657 5.85 -22.56 -9.47
CA SER A 657 5.61 -23.05 -10.83
C SER A 657 6.43 -22.33 -11.90
N ARG A 658 6.84 -21.09 -11.67
CA ARG A 658 7.66 -20.29 -12.60
C ARG A 658 9.15 -20.65 -12.46
N MET A 659 9.61 -20.81 -11.23
CA MET A 659 10.94 -21.33 -10.93
C MET A 659 11.14 -22.72 -11.51
N ALA A 660 10.10 -23.56 -11.48
CA ALA A 660 10.09 -24.87 -12.10
C ALA A 660 10.28 -24.77 -13.63
N VAL A 661 9.60 -23.86 -14.31
CA VAL A 661 9.80 -23.60 -15.74
C VAL A 661 11.21 -23.08 -16.03
N ALA A 662 11.73 -22.19 -15.19
CA ALA A 662 13.09 -21.66 -15.32
C ALA A 662 14.14 -22.77 -15.14
N LEU A 663 13.98 -23.66 -14.15
CA LEU A 663 14.86 -24.81 -13.93
C LEU A 663 14.85 -25.75 -15.14
N ARG A 664 13.67 -26.15 -15.62
CA ARG A 664 13.55 -26.97 -16.84
C ARG A 664 14.25 -26.35 -18.03
N THR A 665 14.03 -25.03 -18.26
CA THR A 665 14.62 -24.32 -19.39
C THR A 665 16.15 -24.24 -19.29
N SER A 666 16.68 -24.00 -18.09
CA SER A 666 18.13 -23.94 -17.84
C SER A 666 18.77 -25.32 -18.01
N VAL A 667 18.13 -26.37 -17.52
CA VAL A 667 18.59 -27.77 -17.72
C VAL A 667 18.55 -28.13 -19.21
N ALA A 668 17.46 -27.79 -19.93
CA ALA A 668 17.34 -28.03 -21.36
C ALA A 668 18.47 -27.34 -22.16
N ARG A 669 18.75 -26.07 -21.83
CA ARG A 669 19.83 -25.29 -22.46
C ARG A 669 21.22 -25.89 -22.17
N ALA A 670 21.51 -26.26 -20.93
CA ALA A 670 22.78 -26.80 -20.53
C ALA A 670 23.04 -28.19 -21.14
N THR A 671 22.02 -29.01 -21.20
CA THR A 671 22.11 -30.42 -21.72
C THR A 671 21.91 -30.51 -23.22
N GLY A 672 21.39 -29.48 -23.90
CA GLY A 672 20.99 -29.51 -25.31
C GLY A 672 19.78 -30.42 -25.58
N ARG A 673 19.04 -30.83 -24.55
CA ARG A 673 17.90 -31.75 -24.65
C ARG A 673 16.58 -31.02 -24.74
N VAL A 674 15.62 -31.55 -25.50
CA VAL A 674 14.23 -31.11 -25.47
C VAL A 674 13.54 -31.81 -24.29
N LEU A 675 13.20 -31.03 -23.25
CA LEU A 675 12.59 -31.55 -22.03
C LEU A 675 11.08 -31.24 -21.98
N PRO A 676 10.25 -32.22 -21.57
CA PRO A 676 8.79 -32.05 -21.52
C PRO A 676 8.39 -30.97 -20.52
N THR A 677 7.25 -30.30 -20.72
CA THR A 677 6.70 -29.30 -19.80
C THR A 677 6.33 -29.90 -18.44
N THR A 678 6.09 -31.18 -18.37
CA THR A 678 5.74 -31.92 -17.16
C THR A 678 6.95 -32.44 -16.39
N LEU A 679 8.18 -32.17 -16.84
CA LEU A 679 9.43 -32.75 -16.30
C LEU A 679 9.49 -32.74 -14.76
N LEU A 680 9.20 -31.60 -14.12
CA LEU A 680 9.29 -31.48 -12.66
C LEU A 680 8.04 -32.01 -11.93
N PHE A 681 6.95 -32.31 -12.64
CA PHE A 681 5.84 -33.09 -12.11
C PHE A 681 6.13 -34.56 -12.14
N ASP A 682 6.80 -35.02 -13.21
CA ASP A 682 7.17 -36.46 -13.40
C ASP A 682 8.37 -36.80 -12.49
N HIS A 683 9.25 -35.81 -12.20
CA HIS A 683 10.44 -35.93 -11.34
C HIS A 683 10.41 -34.85 -10.27
N PRO A 684 9.62 -35.00 -9.19
CA PRO A 684 9.32 -33.94 -8.26
C PRO A 684 10.44 -33.57 -7.26
N THR A 685 11.54 -34.36 -7.21
CA THR A 685 12.68 -34.09 -6.32
C THR A 685 13.98 -33.94 -7.13
N PRO A 686 14.99 -33.22 -6.59
CA PRO A 686 16.31 -33.14 -7.21
C PRO A 686 16.90 -34.52 -7.53
N ALA A 687 16.80 -35.47 -6.59
CA ALA A 687 17.29 -36.84 -6.81
C ALA A 687 16.60 -37.53 -8.01
N ALA A 688 15.28 -37.42 -8.11
CA ALA A 688 14.53 -37.99 -9.23
C ALA A 688 14.88 -37.36 -10.58
N LEU A 689 15.08 -36.02 -10.60
CA LEU A 689 15.50 -35.29 -11.80
C LEU A 689 16.93 -35.67 -12.23
N ILE A 690 17.85 -35.81 -11.28
CA ILE A 690 19.22 -36.24 -11.55
C ILE A 690 19.23 -37.67 -12.15
N GLU A 691 18.46 -38.58 -11.61
CA GLU A 691 18.34 -39.96 -12.12
C GLU A 691 17.75 -39.97 -13.53
N ALA A 692 16.71 -39.16 -13.78
CA ALA A 692 16.11 -39.02 -15.12
C ALA A 692 17.10 -38.44 -16.14
N LEU A 693 17.98 -37.54 -15.74
CA LEU A 693 19.00 -36.97 -16.62
C LEU A 693 20.17 -37.94 -16.87
N ARG A 694 20.44 -38.84 -15.93
CA ARG A 694 21.42 -39.91 -16.07
C ARG A 694 20.91 -41.10 -16.93
N SER A 695 19.65 -41.44 -16.76
CA SER A 695 18.97 -42.44 -17.61
C SER A 695 18.60 -41.77 -18.94
N ASP A 696 18.84 -42.46 -20.06
CA ASP A 696 18.48 -41.97 -21.42
C ASP A 696 16.94 -41.89 -21.66
N ASP A 697 16.13 -42.01 -20.63
CA ASP A 697 14.65 -42.05 -20.66
C ASP A 697 13.98 -40.69 -21.02
N THR A 698 14.78 -39.64 -21.20
CA THR A 698 14.27 -38.33 -21.67
C THR A 698 14.12 -38.23 -23.20
N LYS A 699 14.33 -39.31 -23.94
CA LYS A 699 14.02 -39.38 -25.38
C LYS A 699 12.52 -39.40 -25.58
N GLY A 700 12.01 -38.24 -26.00
CA GLY A 700 10.60 -37.98 -26.16
C GLY A 700 9.79 -39.07 -26.84
N HIS A 701 8.61 -39.28 -26.29
CA HIS A 701 7.51 -39.78 -27.11
C HIS A 701 7.17 -38.70 -28.14
N GLU A 702 7.62 -38.92 -29.38
CA GLU A 702 7.05 -38.24 -30.53
C GLU A 702 5.56 -38.59 -30.57
N PHE A 703 4.73 -37.64 -30.15
CA PHE A 703 3.32 -37.66 -30.54
C PHE A 703 3.21 -37.19 -31.99
N ARG A 704 2.84 -38.12 -32.85
CA ARG A 704 2.31 -37.85 -34.19
C ARG A 704 0.99 -37.09 -34.11
#